data_26b32b84dd6595a84e03a9909f575c06
#
_entry.id   26b32b84dd6595a84e03a9909f575c06
#
_cell.length_a   1.000
_cell.length_b   1.000
_cell.length_c   1.000
_cell.angle_alpha   90.00
_cell.angle_beta   90.00
_cell.angle_gamma   90.00
#
_symmetry.space_group_name_H-M   'P 1'
#
loop_
_entity.id
_entity.type
_entity.pdbx_description
1 polymer ?
#
loop_
_entity_poly.entity_id
_entity_poly.type
_entity_poly.pdbx_seq_one_letter_code
_entity_poly.pdbx_strand_id
1 'polypeptide(L)'
;MNSDSKKVQFTFGWLALKLLGKSLYSNAWSAISELVANGFDAHAQDVFVFLDITNKSSATVEIFDNGSGMSLSEMNTYAQVGYNKREDFRRNNENVPIPQDIMGRKGIGKLAALYLSSNYYIISKKDDEKAMCWQMKYRENHEDSNEKPSLELLDILPAIDCSEEWDKIRHGTLLKLVNVNLSGLGEQAFVALNAKLANYFSLESMGGRKIHLCIKKTQDAKINFDPVVKKIAFKNMAFIECSPNNLAEQNAPINAVRDTIQKIPYTKLDSYYDHAVNVSEMKFSEDFSGEYTGISKEGQSITKRYSLRGWIGIHCTIDSESGQQNDDVFTKNKFYNPIQLRLYVRNKLAVENFLNIINSTQTYVNYIEGEINFDLLDDDDFPDIATSNRQGLDEHDERVFLLINILNPIIRSLIDKRSSLAQKMKENQTSILNKKAANAKQEFSKEVYHELNRFEQLTNDEKIELNTIIANKVQGDLLPKENFLVFFSHSRADKIFADFLYNVLLSQGVKEEEVFYTSRDDNPEKYEDITPLRDAIHKCITNTNNMIFYLIGSKYKTSEFCMFEGGAGWATRGIGEYPVMAIKYEHIPKFLTNGKNEFAVQTGTTITLNRENYLSIVSLINRLIKHVNVGRRIKSEEEVPLIKEEKLPSELYLFKKDETIDLYMNSTVRECWTCFIDNHLEEYIASVAEK
;
A
#
# COMPACT_ATOMS: atom_id res chain seq x y z
N MET A 1 8.60 39.26 -56.11
CA MET A 1 7.47 39.43 -55.19
C MET A 1 7.57 38.36 -54.13
N ASN A 2 7.93 38.78 -52.92
CA ASN A 2 8.23 37.89 -51.81
C ASN A 2 6.98 37.08 -51.37
N SER A 3 7.11 35.77 -51.37
CA SER A 3 6.07 34.81 -50.93
C SER A 3 5.87 34.74 -49.38
N ASP A 4 6.53 35.62 -48.64
CA ASP A 4 6.52 35.58 -47.16
C ASP A 4 5.36 36.32 -46.48
N SER A 5 4.45 36.92 -47.23
CA SER A 5 3.42 37.81 -46.66
C SER A 5 2.08 37.12 -46.29
N LYS A 6 2.00 35.80 -46.23
CA LYS A 6 0.74 35.08 -45.91
C LYS A 6 0.74 34.29 -44.61
N LYS A 7 1.81 34.33 -43.82
CA LYS A 7 1.88 33.63 -42.53
C LYS A 7 1.53 34.61 -41.38
N VAL A 8 0.49 34.29 -40.61
CA VAL A 8 0.16 34.98 -39.38
C VAL A 8 0.79 34.18 -38.21
N GLN A 9 1.62 34.82 -37.40
CA GLN A 9 2.25 34.19 -36.28
C GLN A 9 1.44 34.45 -34.98
N PHE A 10 1.24 33.38 -34.18
CA PHE A 10 0.68 33.53 -32.84
C PHE A 10 1.71 34.22 -31.95
N THR A 11 1.26 35.21 -31.18
CA THR A 11 2.04 35.88 -30.15
C THR A 11 1.41 35.61 -28.80
N PHE A 12 2.24 35.33 -27.77
CA PHE A 12 1.80 35.09 -26.42
C PHE A 12 2.04 36.33 -25.56
N GLY A 13 0.97 36.81 -24.92
CA GLY A 13 1.05 37.91 -23.96
C GLY A 13 1.27 37.39 -22.52
N TRP A 14 1.44 38.32 -21.60
CA TRP A 14 1.65 38.10 -20.16
C TRP A 14 0.51 37.24 -19.53
N LEU A 15 -0.75 37.51 -19.89
CA LEU A 15 -1.89 36.76 -19.37
C LEU A 15 -1.83 35.28 -19.77
N ALA A 16 -1.47 34.98 -21.01
CA ALA A 16 -1.35 33.63 -21.48
C ALA A 16 -0.23 32.87 -20.70
N LEU A 17 0.90 33.52 -20.45
CA LEU A 17 2.00 32.93 -19.67
C LEU A 17 1.59 32.66 -18.22
N LYS A 18 0.85 33.58 -17.58
CA LYS A 18 0.31 33.44 -16.22
C LYS A 18 -0.67 32.28 -16.12
N LEU A 19 -1.61 32.18 -17.09
CA LEU A 19 -2.61 31.13 -17.11
C LEU A 19 -1.97 29.77 -17.34
N LEU A 20 -1.02 29.64 -18.25
CA LEU A 20 -0.23 28.42 -18.43
C LEU A 20 0.50 28.04 -17.15
N GLY A 21 1.21 28.95 -16.51
CA GLY A 21 1.88 28.70 -15.24
C GLY A 21 0.93 28.15 -14.16
N LYS A 22 -0.23 28.77 -13.98
CA LYS A 22 -1.21 28.37 -12.97
C LYS A 22 -1.94 27.04 -13.28
N SER A 23 -2.16 26.71 -14.54
CA SER A 23 -2.91 25.51 -14.93
C SER A 23 -2.09 24.22 -14.93
N LEU A 24 -0.75 24.33 -14.92
CA LEU A 24 0.15 23.16 -15.06
C LEU A 24 0.31 22.35 -13.78
N TYR A 25 0.04 22.94 -12.61
CA TYR A 25 0.31 22.30 -11.32
C TYR A 25 -0.92 22.34 -10.42
N SER A 26 -1.15 21.23 -9.70
CA SER A 26 -2.28 21.10 -8.77
C SER A 26 -1.97 21.64 -7.37
N ASN A 27 -0.69 21.74 -7.01
CA ASN A 27 -0.25 22.19 -5.68
C ASN A 27 1.20 22.70 -5.70
N ALA A 28 1.59 23.44 -4.63
CA ALA A 28 2.90 24.04 -4.49
C ALA A 28 4.05 23.00 -4.48
N TRP A 29 3.82 21.82 -3.90
CA TRP A 29 4.86 20.79 -3.81
C TRP A 29 5.23 20.21 -5.16
N SER A 30 4.24 20.01 -6.03
CA SER A 30 4.48 19.59 -7.41
C SER A 30 5.27 20.63 -8.21
N ALA A 31 4.98 21.92 -8.01
CA ALA A 31 5.74 22.99 -8.64
C ALA A 31 7.19 23.05 -8.13
N ILE A 32 7.41 22.93 -6.81
CA ILE A 32 8.77 22.86 -6.23
C ILE A 32 9.53 21.67 -6.78
N SER A 33 8.90 20.50 -6.88
CA SER A 33 9.55 19.29 -7.43
C SER A 33 9.97 19.47 -8.89
N GLU A 34 9.20 20.20 -9.70
CA GLU A 34 9.60 20.53 -11.09
C GLU A 34 10.83 21.46 -11.12
N LEU A 35 10.91 22.41 -10.19
CA LEU A 35 12.09 23.28 -10.11
C LEU A 35 13.34 22.51 -9.68
N VAL A 36 13.18 21.53 -8.77
CA VAL A 36 14.26 20.60 -8.41
C VAL A 36 14.67 19.74 -9.63
N ALA A 37 13.71 19.25 -10.43
CA ALA A 37 14.00 18.52 -11.66
C ALA A 37 14.81 19.33 -12.66
N ASN A 38 14.60 20.64 -12.75
CA ASN A 38 15.41 21.51 -13.62
C ASN A 38 16.88 21.56 -13.19
N GLY A 39 17.17 21.51 -11.87
CA GLY A 39 18.54 21.39 -11.38
C GLY A 39 19.19 20.08 -11.80
N PHE A 40 18.49 18.96 -11.70
CA PHE A 40 18.97 17.68 -12.18
C PHE A 40 19.13 17.62 -13.72
N ASP A 41 18.24 18.27 -14.47
CA ASP A 41 18.38 18.45 -15.93
C ASP A 41 19.58 19.33 -16.31
N ALA A 42 20.12 20.12 -15.38
CA ALA A 42 21.36 20.87 -15.50
C ALA A 42 22.58 20.08 -14.98
N HIS A 43 22.46 18.77 -14.83
CA HIS A 43 23.50 17.84 -14.34
C HIS A 43 23.98 18.09 -12.91
N ALA A 44 23.16 18.71 -12.06
CA ALA A 44 23.47 18.91 -10.65
C ALA A 44 23.60 17.58 -9.90
N GLN A 45 24.53 17.51 -8.95
CA GLN A 45 24.65 16.44 -7.97
C GLN A 45 23.83 16.77 -6.71
N ASP A 46 23.78 18.05 -6.34
CA ASP A 46 23.09 18.53 -5.16
C ASP A 46 22.11 19.64 -5.55
N VAL A 47 20.87 19.51 -5.07
CA VAL A 47 19.83 20.54 -5.19
C VAL A 47 19.34 20.91 -3.80
N PHE A 48 19.32 22.19 -3.50
CA PHE A 48 18.94 22.74 -2.21
C PHE A 48 17.59 23.43 -2.33
N VAL A 49 16.71 23.15 -1.38
CA VAL A 49 15.36 23.74 -1.28
C VAL A 49 15.22 24.41 0.07
N PHE A 50 15.08 25.71 0.08
CA PHE A 50 14.87 26.53 1.26
C PHE A 50 13.50 27.19 1.22
N LEU A 51 12.77 27.14 2.34
CA LEU A 51 11.50 27.82 2.54
C LEU A 51 11.56 28.67 3.80
N ASP A 52 11.48 30.00 3.67
CA ASP A 52 11.18 30.88 4.80
C ASP A 52 9.67 31.05 4.92
N ILE A 53 9.08 30.36 5.91
CA ILE A 53 7.64 30.37 6.21
C ILE A 53 7.33 31.14 7.50
N THR A 54 8.21 32.03 7.94
CA THR A 54 7.95 32.93 9.08
C THR A 54 6.69 33.76 8.85
N ASN A 55 6.43 34.10 7.59
CA ASN A 55 5.17 34.68 7.12
C ASN A 55 4.62 33.78 5.96
N LYS A 56 3.70 32.89 6.24
CA LYS A 56 3.13 31.99 5.24
C LYS A 56 2.36 32.65 4.11
N SER A 57 1.83 33.85 4.31
CA SER A 57 1.13 34.59 3.26
C SER A 57 2.08 35.34 2.29
N SER A 58 3.33 35.48 2.67
CA SER A 58 4.39 36.11 1.88
C SER A 58 5.71 35.40 2.12
N ALA A 59 5.75 34.11 1.87
CA ALA A 59 6.92 33.26 2.06
C ALA A 59 7.99 33.57 1.00
N THR A 60 9.26 33.27 1.34
CA THR A 60 10.36 33.20 0.38
C THR A 60 10.74 31.74 0.13
N VAL A 61 10.93 31.38 -1.13
CA VAL A 61 11.43 30.06 -1.51
C VAL A 61 12.69 30.24 -2.36
N GLU A 62 13.80 29.66 -1.91
CA GLU A 62 15.05 29.61 -2.68
C GLU A 62 15.34 28.16 -3.07
N ILE A 63 15.53 27.92 -4.38
CA ILE A 63 15.91 26.61 -4.90
C ILE A 63 17.19 26.82 -5.70
N PHE A 64 18.25 26.11 -5.32
CA PHE A 64 19.52 26.25 -6.00
C PHE A 64 20.24 24.92 -6.16
N ASP A 65 21.07 24.85 -7.17
CA ASP A 65 21.75 23.65 -7.61
C ASP A 65 23.24 23.91 -7.89
N ASN A 66 24.03 22.82 -7.92
CA ASN A 66 25.42 22.85 -8.35
C ASN A 66 25.58 22.33 -9.79
N GLY A 67 24.58 22.54 -10.65
CA GLY A 67 24.61 22.17 -12.06
C GLY A 67 25.48 23.09 -12.92
N SER A 68 25.36 22.98 -14.24
CA SER A 68 26.23 23.67 -15.21
C SER A 68 26.13 25.19 -15.21
N GLY A 69 25.09 25.78 -14.57
CA GLY A 69 24.77 27.18 -14.70
C GLY A 69 24.38 27.60 -16.13
N MET A 70 24.16 28.87 -16.37
CA MET A 70 23.73 29.41 -17.66
C MET A 70 24.48 30.67 -18.02
N SER A 71 24.99 30.76 -19.25
CA SER A 71 25.43 31.95 -19.92
C SER A 71 24.25 32.79 -20.42
N LEU A 72 24.50 34.01 -20.92
CA LEU A 72 23.46 34.84 -21.53
C LEU A 72 22.77 34.15 -22.72
N SER A 73 23.51 33.43 -23.56
CA SER A 73 22.94 32.70 -24.69
C SER A 73 22.06 31.53 -24.26
N GLU A 74 22.47 30.79 -23.23
CA GLU A 74 21.70 29.69 -22.66
C GLU A 74 20.45 30.19 -21.91
N MET A 75 20.52 31.39 -21.28
CA MET A 75 19.33 32.01 -20.72
C MET A 75 18.30 32.38 -21.78
N ASN A 76 18.70 32.86 -22.96
CA ASN A 76 17.78 33.07 -24.08
C ASN A 76 17.10 31.78 -24.54
N THR A 77 17.81 30.66 -24.53
CA THR A 77 17.24 29.33 -24.81
C THR A 77 16.32 28.89 -23.68
N TYR A 78 16.72 29.10 -22.41
CA TYR A 78 15.89 28.82 -21.25
C TYR A 78 14.56 29.61 -21.31
N ALA A 79 14.56 30.87 -21.73
CA ALA A 79 13.37 31.70 -21.81
C ALA A 79 12.36 31.22 -22.88
N GLN A 80 12.75 30.36 -23.82
CA GLN A 80 11.85 29.82 -24.84
C GLN A 80 10.89 28.81 -24.23
N VAL A 81 9.59 29.14 -24.19
CA VAL A 81 8.54 28.22 -23.74
C VAL A 81 8.29 27.18 -24.84
N GLY A 82 8.27 25.91 -24.46
CA GLY A 82 8.10 24.79 -25.40
C GLY A 82 9.41 24.32 -26.05
N TYR A 83 10.56 24.82 -25.64
CA TYR A 83 11.85 24.34 -26.15
C TYR A 83 12.12 22.90 -25.72
N ASN A 84 12.31 22.00 -26.68
CA ASN A 84 12.56 20.59 -26.43
C ASN A 84 14.06 20.29 -26.42
N LYS A 85 14.63 20.19 -25.21
CA LYS A 85 16.07 19.87 -25.02
C LYS A 85 16.50 18.55 -25.62
N ARG A 86 15.61 17.53 -25.63
CA ARG A 86 15.92 16.20 -26.16
C ARG A 86 16.02 16.22 -27.67
N GLU A 87 15.14 16.93 -28.36
CA GLU A 87 15.20 17.15 -29.80
C GLU A 87 16.46 17.90 -30.21
N ASP A 88 16.84 18.91 -29.44
CA ASP A 88 18.06 19.65 -29.68
C ASP A 88 19.30 18.78 -29.48
N PHE A 89 19.34 17.99 -28.39
CA PHE A 89 20.41 17.01 -28.15
C PHE A 89 20.52 16.03 -29.33
N ARG A 90 19.40 15.49 -29.83
CA ARG A 90 19.35 14.56 -30.95
C ARG A 90 19.92 15.18 -32.23
N ARG A 91 19.56 16.45 -32.53
CA ARG A 91 20.06 17.17 -33.72
C ARG A 91 21.57 17.40 -33.65
N ASN A 92 22.09 17.65 -32.47
CA ASN A 92 23.52 17.96 -32.29
C ASN A 92 24.41 16.71 -32.10
N ASN A 93 23.79 15.55 -31.82
CA ASN A 93 24.49 14.29 -31.50
C ASN A 93 23.83 13.11 -32.24
N GLU A 94 23.98 13.07 -33.56
CA GLU A 94 23.47 11.97 -34.39
C GLU A 94 23.95 10.61 -33.90
N ASN A 95 23.03 9.64 -33.75
CA ASN A 95 23.28 8.28 -33.27
C ASN A 95 23.74 8.12 -31.82
N VAL A 96 23.69 9.17 -31.00
CA VAL A 96 23.94 9.07 -29.57
C VAL A 96 22.59 8.97 -28.84
N PRO A 97 22.38 7.95 -27.99
CA PRO A 97 21.16 7.85 -27.19
C PRO A 97 20.99 9.08 -26.30
N ILE A 98 19.76 9.56 -26.17
CA ILE A 98 19.44 10.67 -25.25
C ILE A 98 19.75 10.22 -23.81
N PRO A 99 20.58 10.97 -23.09
CA PRO A 99 20.88 10.64 -21.70
C PRO A 99 19.64 10.48 -20.84
N GLN A 100 19.60 9.47 -19.97
CA GLN A 100 18.45 9.20 -19.10
C GLN A 100 18.23 10.29 -18.05
N ASP A 101 19.24 11.06 -17.74
CA ASP A 101 19.20 12.17 -16.79
C ASP A 101 18.52 13.43 -17.36
N ILE A 102 18.25 13.51 -18.66
CA ILE A 102 17.39 14.56 -19.25
C ILE A 102 15.93 14.17 -19.07
N MET A 103 15.33 14.64 -17.97
CA MET A 103 13.94 14.33 -17.59
C MET A 103 12.93 15.21 -18.37
N GLY A 104 13.31 16.47 -18.64
CA GLY A 104 12.44 17.46 -19.29
C GLY A 104 12.29 17.20 -20.79
N ARG A 105 11.03 17.13 -21.28
CA ARG A 105 10.68 16.97 -22.72
C ARG A 105 9.99 18.19 -23.30
N LYS A 106 9.00 18.73 -22.59
CA LYS A 106 8.06 19.74 -23.14
C LYS A 106 8.57 21.19 -23.01
N GLY A 107 9.67 21.45 -22.30
CA GLY A 107 10.23 22.80 -22.11
C GLY A 107 9.32 23.78 -21.38
N ILE A 108 8.37 23.29 -20.59
CA ILE A 108 7.39 24.10 -19.81
C ILE A 108 7.61 24.01 -18.30
N GLY A 109 8.50 23.14 -17.80
CA GLY A 109 8.77 22.96 -16.36
C GLY A 109 9.21 24.24 -15.65
N LYS A 110 9.91 25.15 -16.36
CA LYS A 110 10.30 26.48 -15.87
C LYS A 110 9.12 27.36 -15.42
N LEU A 111 7.91 27.11 -15.96
CA LEU A 111 6.69 27.83 -15.59
C LEU A 111 6.21 27.50 -14.17
N ALA A 112 6.78 26.51 -13.50
CA ALA A 112 6.53 26.21 -12.10
C ALA A 112 6.84 27.40 -11.17
N ALA A 113 7.82 28.21 -11.53
CA ALA A 113 8.12 29.43 -10.81
C ALA A 113 6.93 30.42 -10.82
N LEU A 114 6.26 30.59 -11.97
CA LEU A 114 5.08 31.44 -12.10
C LEU A 114 3.83 30.90 -11.39
N TYR A 115 3.75 29.60 -11.19
CA TYR A 115 2.72 29.00 -10.34
C TYR A 115 2.85 29.47 -8.89
N LEU A 116 4.09 29.54 -8.38
CA LEU A 116 4.40 29.86 -6.99
C LEU A 116 4.46 31.36 -6.73
N SER A 117 5.04 32.14 -7.65
CA SER A 117 5.21 33.57 -7.48
C SER A 117 5.13 34.34 -8.80
N SER A 118 4.53 35.52 -8.76
CA SER A 118 4.54 36.49 -9.85
C SER A 118 5.83 37.33 -9.93
N ASN A 119 6.73 37.20 -8.94
CA ASN A 119 7.98 37.90 -8.90
C ASN A 119 9.09 36.97 -8.40
N TYR A 120 10.07 36.70 -9.26
CA TYR A 120 11.19 35.85 -8.90
C TYR A 120 12.47 36.24 -9.63
N TYR A 121 13.59 35.82 -9.07
CA TYR A 121 14.93 36.08 -9.60
C TYR A 121 15.57 34.77 -10.01
N ILE A 122 16.32 34.80 -11.12
CA ILE A 122 17.18 33.70 -11.59
C ILE A 122 18.61 34.23 -11.50
N ILE A 123 19.41 33.59 -10.65
CA ILE A 123 20.82 33.95 -10.46
C ILE A 123 21.63 32.74 -10.94
N SER A 124 22.54 32.94 -11.91
CA SER A 124 23.31 31.84 -12.45
C SER A 124 24.81 32.18 -12.45
N LYS A 125 25.58 31.18 -12.03
CA LYS A 125 27.05 31.16 -12.07
C LYS A 125 27.46 30.09 -13.08
N LYS A 126 28.37 30.44 -13.99
CA LYS A 126 28.95 29.50 -14.95
C LYS A 126 30.46 29.52 -14.82
N ASP A 127 31.05 28.45 -14.30
CA ASP A 127 32.47 28.34 -13.98
C ASP A 127 33.00 29.57 -13.23
N ASP A 128 34.11 30.15 -13.61
CA ASP A 128 34.73 31.29 -12.96
C ASP A 128 34.11 32.66 -13.40
N GLU A 129 32.96 32.65 -14.08
CA GLU A 129 32.29 33.89 -14.52
C GLU A 129 31.53 34.53 -13.37
N LYS A 130 31.38 35.89 -13.46
CA LYS A 130 30.58 36.66 -12.51
C LYS A 130 29.11 36.21 -12.60
N ALA A 131 28.47 35.97 -11.45
CA ALA A 131 27.06 35.65 -11.38
C ALA A 131 26.20 36.66 -12.12
N MET A 132 25.31 36.21 -12.99
CA MET A 132 24.31 37.06 -13.67
C MET A 132 22.95 36.85 -12.99
N CYS A 133 22.17 37.94 -12.92
CA CYS A 133 20.86 37.92 -12.30
C CYS A 133 19.78 38.44 -13.25
N TRP A 134 18.71 37.68 -13.42
CA TRP A 134 17.54 38.09 -14.18
C TRP A 134 16.33 38.13 -13.26
N GLN A 135 15.45 39.13 -13.48
CA GLN A 135 14.16 39.22 -12.76
C GLN A 135 12.99 38.96 -13.71
N MET A 136 12.07 38.08 -13.28
CA MET A 136 10.73 37.99 -13.78
C MET A 136 9.80 38.73 -12.84
N LYS A 137 9.11 39.76 -13.33
CA LYS A 137 8.15 40.52 -12.54
C LYS A 137 6.85 40.70 -13.32
N TYR A 138 5.85 39.91 -12.97
CA TYR A 138 4.53 40.09 -13.51
C TYR A 138 3.80 41.22 -12.79
N ARG A 139 3.15 42.07 -13.56
CA ARG A 139 2.29 43.16 -13.05
C ARG A 139 0.92 43.06 -13.70
N GLU A 140 -0.16 43.38 -12.98
CA GLU A 140 -1.52 43.33 -13.50
C GLU A 140 -1.74 44.20 -14.74
N ASN A 141 -1.13 45.40 -14.79
CA ASN A 141 -1.20 46.27 -15.94
C ASN A 141 -0.49 45.74 -17.21
N HIS A 142 0.29 44.67 -17.09
CA HIS A 142 0.86 44.00 -18.27
C HIS A 142 -0.19 43.18 -19.05
N GLU A 143 -1.33 42.87 -18.45
CA GLU A 143 -2.40 42.11 -19.15
C GLU A 143 -2.99 42.89 -20.31
N ASP A 144 -3.03 44.23 -20.19
CA ASP A 144 -3.55 45.15 -21.20
C ASP A 144 -2.46 45.73 -22.12
N SER A 145 -1.20 45.34 -21.89
CA SER A 145 -0.06 45.87 -22.67
C SER A 145 0.27 44.92 -23.84
N ASN A 146 0.75 45.48 -24.94
CA ASN A 146 1.31 44.74 -26.06
C ASN A 146 2.75 44.23 -25.79
N GLU A 147 3.24 44.38 -24.56
CA GLU A 147 4.58 43.93 -24.18
C GLU A 147 4.66 42.44 -24.11
N LYS A 148 5.73 41.88 -24.65
CA LYS A 148 6.01 40.44 -24.55
C LYS A 148 6.61 40.11 -23.18
N PRO A 149 6.29 38.96 -22.59
CA PRO A 149 6.95 38.50 -21.37
C PRO A 149 8.46 38.50 -21.55
N SER A 150 9.19 39.05 -20.59
CA SER A 150 10.66 39.16 -20.64
C SER A 150 11.28 38.92 -19.24
N LEU A 151 12.54 38.54 -19.27
CA LEU A 151 13.43 38.49 -18.11
C LEU A 151 14.34 39.72 -18.18
N GLU A 152 14.32 40.55 -17.14
CA GLU A 152 15.16 41.74 -17.04
C GLU A 152 16.51 41.43 -16.40
N LEU A 153 17.61 41.68 -17.07
CA LEU A 153 18.96 41.57 -16.50
C LEU A 153 19.18 42.67 -15.47
N LEU A 154 19.65 42.32 -14.28
CA LEU A 154 19.91 43.21 -13.19
C LEU A 154 21.42 43.38 -12.94
N ASP A 155 21.85 44.62 -12.69
CA ASP A 155 23.23 44.93 -12.33
C ASP A 155 23.58 44.59 -10.87
N ILE A 156 22.56 44.55 -10.01
CA ILE A 156 22.68 44.28 -8.57
C ILE A 156 21.95 43.05 -8.19
N LEU A 157 22.62 42.13 -7.49
CA LEU A 157 22.00 40.89 -6.97
C LEU A 157 21.01 41.23 -5.84
N PRO A 158 19.85 40.57 -5.78
CA PRO A 158 18.98 40.62 -4.61
C PRO A 158 19.66 40.01 -3.40
N ALA A 159 19.22 40.36 -2.19
CA ALA A 159 19.65 39.63 -0.99
C ALA A 159 19.27 38.15 -1.11
N ILE A 160 20.19 37.25 -0.81
CA ILE A 160 20.01 35.79 -0.82
C ILE A 160 20.01 35.35 0.63
N ASP A 161 18.93 34.63 1.03
CA ASP A 161 18.80 34.13 2.40
C ASP A 161 19.80 33.00 2.69
N CYS A 162 20.07 32.15 1.71
CA CYS A 162 21.02 31.04 1.78
C CYS A 162 22.41 31.38 1.23
N SER A 163 22.88 32.66 1.39
CA SER A 163 24.14 33.09 0.81
C SER A 163 25.34 32.25 1.25
N GLU A 164 25.40 31.82 2.51
CA GLU A 164 26.51 30.99 3.03
C GLU A 164 26.68 29.65 2.27
N GLU A 165 25.59 29.03 1.88
CA GLU A 165 25.63 27.75 1.10
C GLU A 165 25.79 28.03 -0.40
N TRP A 166 25.11 29.06 -0.93
CA TRP A 166 25.22 29.47 -2.32
C TRP A 166 26.64 29.89 -2.72
N ASP A 167 27.36 30.58 -1.83
CA ASP A 167 28.71 31.04 -2.10
C ASP A 167 29.76 29.92 -2.17
N LYS A 168 29.46 28.77 -1.56
CA LYS A 168 30.28 27.55 -1.68
C LYS A 168 30.19 26.88 -3.07
N ILE A 169 29.12 27.18 -3.82
CA ILE A 169 28.86 26.60 -5.14
C ILE A 169 29.63 27.39 -6.20
N ARG A 170 30.45 26.71 -6.98
CA ARG A 170 31.27 27.30 -8.04
C ARG A 170 30.48 27.66 -9.29
N HIS A 171 29.59 26.74 -9.69
CA HIS A 171 28.69 26.85 -10.84
C HIS A 171 27.31 26.30 -10.48
N GLY A 172 26.25 26.84 -11.05
CA GLY A 172 24.88 26.44 -10.79
C GLY A 172 23.88 27.57 -10.99
N THR A 173 22.63 27.29 -10.63
CA THR A 173 21.53 28.24 -10.75
C THR A 173 20.78 28.34 -9.44
N LEU A 174 20.47 29.54 -9.00
CA LEU A 174 19.60 29.86 -7.86
C LEU A 174 18.34 30.56 -8.35
N LEU A 175 17.20 30.02 -7.98
CA LEU A 175 15.88 30.57 -8.20
C LEU A 175 15.34 31.09 -6.86
N LYS A 176 15.18 32.42 -6.73
CA LYS A 176 14.58 33.07 -5.56
C LYS A 176 13.18 33.55 -5.89
N LEU A 177 12.19 32.96 -5.24
CA LEU A 177 10.77 33.27 -5.37
C LEU A 177 10.34 34.10 -4.16
N VAL A 178 9.75 35.24 -4.39
CA VAL A 178 9.30 36.14 -3.31
C VAL A 178 7.77 36.24 -3.30
N ASN A 179 7.22 36.55 -2.13
CA ASN A 179 5.78 36.67 -1.93
C ASN A 179 5.00 35.39 -2.32
N VAL A 180 5.54 34.22 -2.01
CA VAL A 180 4.87 32.95 -2.24
C VAL A 180 3.76 32.75 -1.20
N ASN A 181 2.53 32.54 -1.65
CA ASN A 181 1.40 32.32 -0.74
C ASN A 181 1.27 30.83 -0.36
N LEU A 182 1.66 30.50 0.86
CA LEU A 182 1.55 29.18 1.47
C LEU A 182 0.57 29.15 2.66
N SER A 183 -0.25 30.19 2.85
CA SER A 183 -1.16 30.36 3.99
C SER A 183 -2.20 29.23 4.11
N GLY A 184 -2.59 28.61 2.99
CA GLY A 184 -3.50 27.47 2.97
C GLY A 184 -2.90 26.14 3.44
N LEU A 185 -1.59 26.09 3.77
CA LEU A 185 -0.89 24.88 4.15
C LEU A 185 -0.70 24.79 5.68
N GLY A 186 -1.21 23.73 6.28
CA GLY A 186 -0.99 23.39 7.69
C GLY A 186 0.40 22.79 7.95
N GLU A 187 0.78 22.64 9.22
CA GLU A 187 2.09 22.09 9.62
C GLU A 187 2.36 20.71 9.00
N GLN A 188 1.34 19.85 8.92
CA GLN A 188 1.48 18.52 8.35
C GLN A 188 1.86 18.53 6.86
N ALA A 189 1.48 19.57 6.11
CA ALA A 189 1.88 19.71 4.72
C ALA A 189 3.40 19.97 4.60
N PHE A 190 3.97 20.75 5.49
CA PHE A 190 5.42 21.01 5.53
C PHE A 190 6.21 19.79 5.99
N VAL A 191 5.69 19.02 6.96
CA VAL A 191 6.28 17.72 7.36
C VAL A 191 6.29 16.75 6.19
N ALA A 192 5.21 16.73 5.39
CA ALA A 192 5.10 15.85 4.22
C ALA A 192 5.98 16.27 3.05
N LEU A 193 6.51 17.50 3.00
CA LEU A 193 7.32 17.99 1.87
C LEU A 193 8.59 17.15 1.65
N ASN A 194 9.29 16.75 2.72
CA ASN A 194 10.44 15.86 2.62
C ASN A 194 10.07 14.53 1.90
N ALA A 195 8.98 13.89 2.35
CA ALA A 195 8.50 12.65 1.75
C ALA A 195 8.03 12.84 0.29
N LYS A 196 7.40 13.97 -0.02
CA LYS A 196 6.98 14.29 -1.39
C LYS A 196 8.18 14.48 -2.31
N LEU A 197 9.21 15.20 -1.90
CA LEU A 197 10.45 15.36 -2.65
C LEU A 197 11.19 14.02 -2.82
N ALA A 198 11.30 13.23 -1.72
CA ALA A 198 11.92 11.90 -1.78
C ALA A 198 11.21 10.95 -2.75
N ASN A 199 9.88 11.03 -2.83
CA ASN A 199 9.08 10.16 -3.69
C ASN A 199 8.90 10.69 -5.12
N TYR A 200 9.26 11.94 -5.39
CA TYR A 200 9.15 12.52 -6.73
C TYR A 200 10.25 12.06 -7.67
N PHE A 201 11.36 11.57 -7.12
CA PHE A 201 12.50 11.09 -7.87
C PHE A 201 12.90 9.68 -7.43
N SER A 202 13.38 8.87 -8.37
CA SER A 202 14.03 7.61 -8.07
C SER A 202 15.49 7.87 -7.69
N LEU A 203 15.70 8.47 -6.50
CA LEU A 203 17.01 8.95 -6.05
C LEU A 203 18.10 7.86 -6.07
N GLU A 204 17.73 6.61 -5.76
CA GLU A 204 18.63 5.46 -5.75
C GLU A 204 19.19 5.16 -7.15
N SER A 205 18.41 5.42 -8.20
CA SER A 205 18.79 5.20 -9.59
C SER A 205 19.57 6.37 -10.19
N MET A 206 19.72 7.49 -9.45
CA MET A 206 20.28 8.74 -9.98
C MET A 206 21.76 8.95 -9.65
N GLY A 207 22.51 7.88 -9.34
CA GLY A 207 23.97 7.97 -9.22
C GLY A 207 24.50 8.83 -8.06
N GLY A 208 23.79 8.80 -6.92
CA GLY A 208 24.21 9.54 -5.71
C GLY A 208 23.78 11.00 -5.66
N ARG A 209 22.91 11.46 -6.56
CA ARG A 209 22.31 12.81 -6.52
C ARG A 209 21.49 13.02 -5.25
N LYS A 210 21.54 14.23 -4.69
CA LYS A 210 20.92 14.55 -3.39
C LYS A 210 20.04 15.78 -3.48
N ILE A 211 18.99 15.78 -2.64
CA ILE A 211 18.17 16.95 -2.38
C ILE A 211 18.37 17.32 -0.91
N HIS A 212 18.55 18.58 -0.65
CA HIS A 212 18.73 19.14 0.69
C HIS A 212 17.57 20.08 0.99
N LEU A 213 16.90 19.93 2.15
CA LEU A 213 15.72 20.69 2.52
C LEU A 213 15.94 21.46 3.81
N CYS A 214 15.63 22.76 3.79
CA CYS A 214 15.58 23.61 4.97
C CYS A 214 14.24 24.35 5.02
N ILE A 215 13.53 24.28 6.15
CA ILE A 215 12.27 25.02 6.39
C ILE A 215 12.45 25.89 7.63
N LYS A 216 12.55 27.20 7.41
CA LYS A 216 12.66 28.21 8.46
C LYS A 216 11.27 28.65 8.92
N LYS A 217 10.93 28.36 10.19
CA LYS A 217 9.61 28.65 10.77
C LYS A 217 9.58 29.89 11.65
N THR A 218 10.72 30.30 12.20
CA THR A 218 10.85 31.46 13.10
C THR A 218 12.02 32.32 12.66
N GLN A 219 11.99 33.61 12.98
CA GLN A 219 13.02 34.60 12.59
C GLN A 219 14.42 34.20 13.08
N ASP A 220 14.52 33.66 14.30
CA ASP A 220 15.79 33.30 14.94
C ASP A 220 16.29 31.89 14.55
N ALA A 221 15.54 31.14 13.73
CA ALA A 221 15.95 29.81 13.30
C ALA A 221 17.18 29.91 12.38
N LYS A 222 18.21 29.12 12.70
CA LYS A 222 19.39 28.96 11.84
C LYS A 222 19.01 28.18 10.57
N ILE A 223 19.61 28.58 9.47
CA ILE A 223 19.50 27.87 8.21
C ILE A 223 20.36 26.59 8.32
N ASN A 224 19.75 25.44 8.27
CA ASN A 224 20.41 24.13 8.26
C ASN A 224 19.71 23.24 7.26
N PHE A 225 20.47 22.67 6.33
CA PHE A 225 19.95 21.78 5.29
C PHE A 225 20.07 20.33 5.70
N ASP A 226 18.93 19.67 5.80
CA ASP A 226 18.87 18.24 6.02
C ASP A 226 18.71 17.48 4.69
N PRO A 227 19.40 16.33 4.51
CA PRO A 227 19.23 15.54 3.31
C PRO A 227 17.81 14.97 3.25
N VAL A 228 17.20 15.04 2.06
CA VAL A 228 15.93 14.41 1.77
C VAL A 228 16.16 12.90 1.64
N VAL A 229 15.54 12.14 2.51
CA VAL A 229 15.71 10.69 2.61
C VAL A 229 14.38 10.00 2.39
N LYS A 230 14.41 8.96 1.58
CA LYS A 230 13.27 8.07 1.37
C LYS A 230 12.98 7.24 2.61
N LYS A 231 11.70 6.98 2.86
CA LYS A 231 11.26 6.19 4.00
C LYS A 231 10.41 5.03 3.52
N ILE A 232 10.67 3.82 4.02
CA ILE A 232 9.79 2.66 3.89
C ILE A 232 8.98 2.52 5.18
N ALA A 233 7.67 2.28 5.04
CA ALA A 233 6.77 2.18 6.18
C ALA A 233 6.95 0.90 7.01
N PHE A 234 7.46 -0.20 6.43
CA PHE A 234 7.37 -1.52 7.03
C PHE A 234 8.66 -2.32 6.95
N LYS A 235 8.88 -3.21 7.94
CA LYS A 235 10.05 -4.07 8.03
C LYS A 235 9.90 -5.39 7.28
N ASN A 236 8.91 -6.17 7.56
CA ASN A 236 8.76 -7.52 7.01
C ASN A 236 7.92 -7.50 5.74
N MET A 237 8.59 -7.63 4.64
CA MET A 237 8.03 -7.50 3.31
C MET A 237 8.56 -8.63 2.44
N ALA A 238 7.67 -9.30 1.72
CA ALA A 238 8.08 -10.06 0.56
C ALA A 238 8.20 -9.10 -0.60
N PHE A 239 9.29 -9.15 -1.36
CA PHE A 239 9.45 -8.27 -2.51
C PHE A 239 10.21 -8.91 -3.67
N ILE A 240 9.90 -8.40 -4.85
CA ILE A 240 10.56 -8.74 -6.11
C ILE A 240 11.40 -7.53 -6.52
N GLU A 241 12.64 -7.77 -6.84
CA GLU A 241 13.50 -6.80 -7.49
C GLU A 241 13.44 -7.05 -8.99
N CYS A 242 13.11 -6.02 -9.74
CA CYS A 242 13.09 -6.03 -11.19
C CYS A 242 14.41 -5.44 -11.69
N SER A 243 15.30 -6.27 -12.24
CA SER A 243 16.60 -5.85 -12.74
C SER A 243 16.88 -6.44 -14.11
N PRO A 244 17.46 -5.69 -15.06
CA PRO A 244 17.96 -6.28 -16.31
C PRO A 244 19.18 -7.18 -16.06
N ASN A 245 19.36 -8.16 -16.92
CA ASN A 245 20.23 -9.34 -16.89
C ASN A 245 21.75 -9.16 -16.59
N ASN A 246 22.15 -8.42 -15.58
CA ASN A 246 23.55 -8.39 -15.14
C ASN A 246 23.68 -8.85 -13.69
N LEU A 247 23.81 -10.14 -13.52
CA LEU A 247 23.85 -10.88 -12.25
C LEU A 247 24.95 -10.42 -11.26
N ALA A 248 26.02 -9.79 -11.73
CA ALA A 248 27.13 -9.38 -10.86
C ALA A 248 26.86 -8.11 -10.04
N GLU A 249 25.96 -7.24 -10.50
CA GLU A 249 25.60 -5.98 -9.82
C GLU A 249 24.28 -6.08 -9.02
N GLN A 250 23.62 -7.22 -9.05
CA GLN A 250 22.26 -7.42 -8.55
C GLN A 250 22.10 -7.27 -7.04
N ASN A 251 23.16 -7.36 -6.26
CA ASN A 251 23.07 -7.17 -4.81
C ASN A 251 23.16 -5.69 -4.40
N ALA A 252 23.60 -4.80 -5.29
CA ALA A 252 23.81 -3.40 -4.98
C ALA A 252 22.50 -2.60 -4.78
N PRO A 253 21.44 -2.71 -5.63
CA PRO A 253 20.24 -1.87 -5.46
C PRO A 253 19.46 -2.13 -4.18
N ILE A 254 19.29 -3.39 -3.77
CA ILE A 254 18.57 -3.70 -2.51
C ILE A 254 19.40 -3.33 -1.28
N ASN A 255 20.70 -3.49 -1.33
CA ASN A 255 21.56 -3.05 -0.24
C ASN A 255 21.58 -1.52 -0.17
N ALA A 256 21.64 -0.82 -1.32
CA ALA A 256 21.49 0.62 -1.40
C ALA A 256 20.11 1.09 -0.88
N VAL A 257 19.03 0.42 -1.26
CA VAL A 257 17.68 0.67 -0.73
C VAL A 257 17.63 0.46 0.79
N ARG A 258 18.32 -0.56 1.32
CA ARG A 258 18.40 -0.79 2.79
C ARG A 258 19.22 0.28 3.50
N ASP A 259 20.29 0.75 2.90
CA ASP A 259 21.19 1.71 3.52
C ASP A 259 20.69 3.17 3.38
N THR A 260 20.02 3.49 2.27
CA THR A 260 19.48 4.82 1.98
C THR A 260 18.06 5.02 2.47
N ILE A 261 17.30 3.95 2.73
CA ILE A 261 15.93 4.03 3.20
C ILE A 261 15.89 4.04 4.72
N GLN A 262 15.57 5.19 5.27
CA GLN A 262 15.30 5.31 6.70
C GLN A 262 13.97 4.62 7.01
N LYS A 263 14.03 3.53 7.81
CA LYS A 263 12.82 2.90 8.34
C LYS A 263 12.09 3.88 9.23
N ILE A 264 10.78 3.99 9.02
CA ILE A 264 9.93 4.79 9.90
C ILE A 264 9.89 4.06 11.25
N PRO A 265 10.30 4.69 12.36
CA PRO A 265 10.28 4.03 13.65
C PRO A 265 8.83 3.78 14.05
N TYR A 266 8.47 2.52 14.22
CA TYR A 266 7.18 2.10 14.72
C TYR A 266 7.38 1.24 15.96
N THR A 267 7.30 1.87 17.12
CA THR A 267 7.73 1.31 18.41
C THR A 267 6.98 0.05 18.83
N LYS A 268 5.71 -0.12 18.42
CA LYS A 268 4.95 -1.34 18.72
C LYS A 268 5.26 -2.49 17.78
N LEU A 269 5.61 -2.21 16.53
CA LEU A 269 5.93 -3.22 15.53
C LEU A 269 7.36 -3.73 15.62
N ASP A 270 8.29 -2.92 16.13
CA ASP A 270 9.70 -3.28 16.21
C ASP A 270 9.94 -4.53 17.06
N SER A 271 9.20 -4.72 18.17
CA SER A 271 9.33 -5.90 19.03
C SER A 271 8.77 -7.18 18.40
N TYR A 272 7.82 -7.08 17.47
CA TYR A 272 7.24 -8.23 16.77
C TYR A 272 8.09 -8.65 15.58
N TYR A 273 8.58 -7.71 14.80
CA TYR A 273 9.28 -7.98 13.55
C TYR A 273 10.69 -8.51 13.69
N ASP A 274 11.39 -8.16 14.75
CA ASP A 274 12.77 -8.66 14.99
C ASP A 274 12.82 -10.18 15.18
N HIS A 275 11.68 -10.82 15.44
CA HIS A 275 11.58 -12.26 15.72
C HIS A 275 10.75 -13.06 14.72
N ALA A 276 10.07 -12.40 13.75
CA ALA A 276 9.03 -13.08 12.99
C ALA A 276 9.54 -13.80 11.75
N VAL A 277 10.21 -13.15 10.83
CA VAL A 277 10.68 -13.75 9.57
C VAL A 277 11.95 -13.06 9.08
N ASN A 278 12.87 -13.85 8.55
CA ASN A 278 14.01 -13.29 7.82
C ASN A 278 13.53 -12.78 6.46
N VAL A 279 13.53 -11.45 6.27
CA VAL A 279 13.08 -10.80 5.03
C VAL A 279 13.89 -11.28 3.81
N SER A 280 15.15 -11.67 4.00
CA SER A 280 16.00 -12.19 2.92
C SER A 280 15.46 -13.48 2.29
N GLU A 281 14.73 -14.31 3.04
CA GLU A 281 14.10 -15.54 2.51
C GLU A 281 12.93 -15.27 1.55
N MET A 282 12.38 -14.06 1.59
CA MET A 282 11.24 -13.65 0.77
C MET A 282 11.64 -12.74 -0.41
N LYS A 283 12.92 -12.62 -0.65
CA LYS A 283 13.46 -11.82 -1.75
C LYS A 283 13.38 -12.61 -3.06
N PHE A 284 12.96 -11.91 -4.10
CA PHE A 284 12.95 -12.40 -5.48
C PHE A 284 13.67 -11.40 -6.37
N SER A 285 14.44 -11.91 -7.33
CA SER A 285 15.07 -11.11 -8.37
C SER A 285 14.73 -11.75 -9.71
N GLU A 286 14.11 -10.99 -10.59
CA GLU A 286 13.71 -11.43 -11.93
C GLU A 286 14.01 -10.35 -12.96
N ASP A 287 14.30 -10.77 -14.19
CA ASP A 287 14.48 -9.88 -15.33
C ASP A 287 13.18 -9.77 -16.11
N PHE A 288 12.63 -8.57 -16.14
CA PHE A 288 11.41 -8.22 -16.89
C PHE A 288 11.74 -7.30 -18.07
N SER A 289 12.67 -7.73 -18.90
CA SER A 289 13.03 -7.05 -20.14
C SER A 289 12.42 -7.74 -21.36
N GLY A 290 12.31 -7.01 -22.47
CA GLY A 290 11.77 -7.54 -23.70
C GLY A 290 11.81 -6.53 -24.85
N GLU A 291 11.07 -6.83 -25.90
CA GLU A 291 10.92 -5.97 -27.08
C GLU A 291 9.45 -5.58 -27.25
N TYR A 292 9.22 -4.32 -27.55
CA TYR A 292 7.92 -3.77 -27.91
C TYR A 292 7.93 -3.23 -29.31
N THR A 293 6.97 -3.61 -30.15
CA THR A 293 6.79 -3.09 -31.49
C THR A 293 5.54 -2.21 -31.52
N GLY A 294 5.70 -0.96 -31.90
CA GLY A 294 4.62 0.02 -31.97
C GLY A 294 4.76 0.98 -33.14
N ILE A 295 3.82 1.90 -33.26
CA ILE A 295 3.81 2.90 -34.33
C ILE A 295 4.52 4.17 -33.87
N SER A 296 5.55 4.60 -34.59
CA SER A 296 6.27 5.84 -34.34
C SER A 296 5.44 7.08 -34.63
N LYS A 297 5.95 8.25 -34.22
CA LYS A 297 5.33 9.57 -34.55
C LYS A 297 5.20 9.81 -36.05
N GLU A 298 6.10 9.23 -36.85
CA GLU A 298 6.08 9.29 -38.32
C GLU A 298 5.18 8.22 -38.97
N GLY A 299 4.48 7.41 -38.17
CA GLY A 299 3.57 6.36 -38.64
C GLY A 299 4.29 5.07 -39.09
N GLN A 300 5.54 4.88 -38.76
CA GLN A 300 6.33 3.68 -39.08
C GLN A 300 6.26 2.67 -37.94
N SER A 301 6.27 1.38 -38.26
CA SER A 301 6.41 0.33 -37.26
C SER A 301 7.86 0.24 -36.82
N ILE A 302 8.13 0.43 -35.53
CA ILE A 302 9.46 0.35 -34.94
C ILE A 302 9.46 -0.57 -33.73
N THR A 303 10.59 -1.24 -33.49
CA THR A 303 10.78 -2.11 -32.32
C THR A 303 11.76 -1.48 -31.36
N LYS A 304 11.39 -1.42 -30.09
CA LYS A 304 12.22 -0.89 -28.99
C LYS A 304 12.38 -1.93 -27.90
N ARG A 305 13.55 -1.97 -27.31
CA ARG A 305 13.79 -2.76 -26.09
C ARG A 305 13.26 -2.02 -24.88
N TYR A 306 12.66 -2.76 -23.96
CA TYR A 306 12.24 -2.24 -22.67
C TYR A 306 12.84 -3.07 -21.54
N SER A 307 12.94 -2.47 -20.37
CA SER A 307 13.19 -3.17 -19.11
C SER A 307 12.39 -2.53 -17.99
N LEU A 308 11.81 -3.37 -17.13
CA LEU A 308 11.24 -2.93 -15.88
C LEU A 308 12.34 -2.96 -14.82
N ARG A 309 12.57 -1.84 -14.14
CA ARG A 309 13.57 -1.71 -13.07
C ARG A 309 12.91 -1.27 -11.78
N GLY A 310 13.52 -1.56 -10.65
CA GLY A 310 13.03 -1.18 -9.34
C GLY A 310 12.61 -2.35 -8.48
N TRP A 311 11.64 -2.15 -7.62
CA TRP A 311 11.18 -3.18 -6.70
C TRP A 311 9.68 -3.06 -6.41
N ILE A 312 9.05 -4.20 -6.10
CA ILE A 312 7.66 -4.28 -5.69
C ILE A 312 7.59 -5.18 -4.47
N GLY A 313 7.00 -4.70 -3.40
CA GLY A 313 6.86 -5.43 -2.16
C GLY A 313 5.42 -5.48 -1.67
N ILE A 314 5.14 -6.44 -0.78
CA ILE A 314 3.86 -6.57 -0.12
C ILE A 314 4.05 -6.71 1.39
N HIS A 315 3.29 -5.92 2.15
CA HIS A 315 3.34 -5.94 3.60
C HIS A 315 2.58 -7.12 4.17
N CYS A 316 3.09 -7.67 5.26
CA CYS A 316 2.32 -8.55 6.10
C CYS A 316 1.46 -7.75 7.07
N THR A 317 0.20 -8.13 7.16
CA THR A 317 -0.64 -7.74 8.29
C THR A 317 -0.13 -8.46 9.53
N ILE A 318 0.06 -7.70 10.57
CA ILE A 318 0.25 -8.22 11.91
C ILE A 318 -1.13 -8.53 12.46
N ASP A 319 -1.14 -9.45 13.39
CA ASP A 319 -2.37 -9.93 13.95
C ASP A 319 -3.18 -8.82 14.64
N SER A 320 -4.41 -9.19 14.96
CA SER A 320 -5.46 -8.35 15.49
C SER A 320 -5.21 -7.77 16.88
N GLU A 321 -4.27 -8.30 17.67
CA GLU A 321 -4.01 -7.77 19.02
C GLU A 321 -3.29 -6.43 18.97
N SER A 322 -2.49 -6.17 17.96
CA SER A 322 -1.89 -4.85 17.77
C SER A 322 -2.90 -3.82 17.27
N GLY A 323 -4.08 -4.24 16.79
CA GLY A 323 -5.21 -3.40 16.39
C GLY A 323 -4.93 -2.41 15.27
N GLN A 324 -3.74 -2.42 14.71
CA GLN A 324 -3.29 -1.38 13.80
C GLN A 324 -2.43 -2.00 12.71
N GLN A 325 -3.10 -2.46 11.69
CA GLN A 325 -2.47 -2.95 10.47
C GLN A 325 -1.73 -1.84 9.72
N ASN A 326 -2.17 -0.61 9.91
CA ASN A 326 -1.56 0.58 9.37
C ASN A 326 -1.55 1.65 10.45
N ASP A 327 -0.38 2.22 10.71
CA ASP A 327 -0.32 3.38 11.56
C ASP A 327 -1.24 4.47 11.01
N ASP A 328 -2.21 4.89 11.79
CA ASP A 328 -3.14 5.97 11.46
C ASP A 328 -2.41 7.25 11.03
N VAL A 329 -1.19 7.46 11.50
CA VAL A 329 -0.33 8.56 11.09
C VAL A 329 0.00 8.47 9.60
N PHE A 330 0.13 7.26 9.04
CA PHE A 330 0.44 7.08 7.62
C PHE A 330 -0.82 6.99 6.77
N THR A 331 -1.83 6.27 7.21
CA THR A 331 -3.06 6.06 6.43
C THR A 331 -3.97 7.29 6.44
N LYS A 332 -3.96 8.08 7.49
CA LYS A 332 -4.76 9.31 7.60
C LYS A 332 -4.05 10.56 7.10
N ASN A 333 -2.74 10.48 6.82
CA ASN A 333 -2.02 11.63 6.28
C ASN A 333 -2.34 11.81 4.80
N LYS A 334 -3.28 12.69 4.50
CA LYS A 334 -3.68 13.02 3.11
C LYS A 334 -2.53 13.57 2.23
N PHE A 335 -1.41 13.98 2.82
CA PHE A 335 -0.26 14.50 2.10
C PHE A 335 0.80 13.44 1.79
N TYR A 336 0.77 12.31 2.48
CA TYR A 336 1.74 11.24 2.29
C TYR A 336 1.12 9.87 2.57
N ASN A 337 1.13 9.01 1.56
CA ASN A 337 0.79 7.60 1.70
C ASN A 337 1.98 6.75 1.25
N PRO A 338 2.62 6.00 2.14
CA PRO A 338 3.73 5.14 1.77
C PRO A 338 3.29 3.91 0.97
N ILE A 339 2.06 3.43 1.18
CA ILE A 339 1.55 2.19 0.56
C ILE A 339 1.05 2.49 -0.84
N GLN A 340 1.96 2.63 -1.77
CA GLN A 340 1.69 2.95 -3.17
C GLN A 340 2.71 2.28 -4.08
N LEU A 341 2.29 1.85 -5.26
CA LEU A 341 3.19 1.46 -6.33
C LEU A 341 3.47 2.68 -7.21
N ARG A 342 4.63 3.30 -7.00
CA ARG A 342 5.04 4.49 -7.73
C ARG A 342 5.68 4.10 -9.05
N LEU A 343 5.18 4.70 -10.12
CA LEU A 343 5.76 4.54 -11.45
C LEU A 343 6.63 5.75 -11.78
N TYR A 344 7.88 5.47 -12.05
CA TYR A 344 8.86 6.44 -12.53
C TYR A 344 9.13 6.23 -14.01
N VAL A 345 9.38 7.33 -14.69
CA VAL A 345 9.84 7.37 -16.07
C VAL A 345 11.02 8.33 -16.12
N ARG A 346 12.16 7.87 -16.58
CA ARG A 346 13.44 8.61 -16.53
C ARG A 346 13.74 9.16 -15.12
N ASN A 347 13.57 8.30 -14.12
CA ASN A 347 13.79 8.60 -12.71
C ASN A 347 12.90 9.69 -12.09
N LYS A 348 11.87 10.14 -12.80
CA LYS A 348 10.87 11.10 -12.35
C LYS A 348 9.52 10.44 -12.20
N LEU A 349 8.79 10.81 -11.14
CA LEU A 349 7.45 10.26 -10.85
C LEU A 349 6.48 10.60 -11.99
N ALA A 350 5.95 9.57 -12.63
CA ALA A 350 4.92 9.67 -13.66
C ALA A 350 3.53 9.40 -13.07
N VAL A 351 3.40 8.42 -12.17
CA VAL A 351 2.14 8.08 -11.49
C VAL A 351 2.43 7.78 -10.03
N GLU A 352 1.74 8.47 -9.11
CA GLU A 352 1.94 8.31 -7.66
C GLU A 352 1.46 6.93 -7.17
N ASN A 353 0.35 6.43 -7.70
CA ASN A 353 -0.14 5.09 -7.39
C ASN A 353 -0.66 4.37 -8.65
N PHE A 354 0.19 3.56 -9.25
CA PHE A 354 -0.13 2.81 -10.45
C PHE A 354 -1.14 1.67 -10.19
N LEU A 355 -1.33 1.25 -8.93
CA LEU A 355 -2.35 0.24 -8.60
C LEU A 355 -3.77 0.69 -8.95
N ASN A 356 -4.04 1.98 -8.94
CA ASN A 356 -5.34 2.53 -9.35
C ASN A 356 -5.62 2.28 -10.83
N ILE A 357 -4.59 2.30 -11.69
CA ILE A 357 -4.68 2.04 -13.12
C ILE A 357 -4.85 0.54 -13.39
N ILE A 358 -4.15 -0.30 -12.61
CA ILE A 358 -4.28 -1.76 -12.73
C ILE A 358 -5.71 -2.22 -12.39
N ASN A 359 -6.44 -1.44 -11.59
CA ASN A 359 -7.82 -1.71 -11.16
C ASN A 359 -8.04 -3.17 -10.70
N SER A 360 -7.10 -3.68 -9.92
CA SER A 360 -7.14 -5.05 -9.41
C SER A 360 -8.17 -5.18 -8.30
N THR A 361 -9.07 -6.12 -8.42
CA THR A 361 -10.08 -6.48 -7.40
C THR A 361 -9.50 -7.37 -6.29
N GLN A 362 -8.20 -7.65 -6.28
CA GLN A 362 -7.58 -8.54 -5.32
C GLN A 362 -7.50 -7.92 -3.92
N THR A 363 -7.86 -8.69 -2.90
CA THR A 363 -8.06 -8.24 -1.51
C THR A 363 -6.83 -7.58 -0.88
N TYR A 364 -5.63 -7.92 -1.33
CA TYR A 364 -4.37 -7.47 -0.72
C TYR A 364 -3.58 -6.46 -1.54
N VAL A 365 -4.15 -5.94 -2.61
CA VAL A 365 -3.52 -4.90 -3.44
C VAL A 365 -3.16 -3.67 -2.62
N ASN A 366 -4.00 -3.31 -1.64
CA ASN A 366 -3.77 -2.17 -0.75
C ASN A 366 -2.57 -2.34 0.21
N TYR A 367 -1.90 -3.48 0.19
CA TYR A 367 -0.68 -3.73 0.97
C TYR A 367 0.58 -3.72 0.11
N ILE A 368 0.45 -3.33 -1.16
CA ILE A 368 1.59 -3.25 -2.09
C ILE A 368 2.23 -1.87 -2.00
N GLU A 369 3.52 -1.88 -1.80
CA GLU A 369 4.40 -0.73 -1.91
C GLU A 369 5.50 -1.05 -2.92
N GLY A 370 5.91 -0.07 -3.69
CA GLY A 370 6.99 -0.29 -4.63
C GLY A 370 7.34 0.95 -5.43
N GLU A 371 8.45 0.83 -6.11
CA GLU A 371 8.99 1.84 -7.01
C GLU A 371 9.50 1.15 -8.26
N ILE A 372 8.89 1.46 -9.37
CA ILE A 372 9.22 0.88 -10.66
C ILE A 372 9.57 1.96 -11.67
N ASN A 373 10.58 1.71 -12.47
CA ASN A 373 10.98 2.54 -13.61
C ASN A 373 10.66 1.80 -14.91
N PHE A 374 9.93 2.46 -15.81
CA PHE A 374 9.57 1.91 -17.12
C PHE A 374 9.67 2.98 -18.20
N ASP A 375 10.88 3.19 -18.71
CA ASP A 375 11.22 4.30 -19.58
C ASP A 375 10.59 4.24 -20.98
N LEU A 376 10.08 3.07 -21.42
CA LEU A 376 9.37 2.91 -22.68
C LEU A 376 8.14 3.86 -22.80
N LEU A 377 7.55 4.25 -21.68
CA LEU A 377 6.38 5.15 -21.65
C LEU A 377 6.73 6.58 -22.11
N ASP A 378 8.00 6.99 -22.03
CA ASP A 378 8.48 8.30 -22.52
C ASP A 378 9.62 8.13 -23.55
N ASP A 379 9.51 7.09 -24.39
CA ASP A 379 10.43 6.94 -25.54
C ASP A 379 10.16 8.05 -26.57
N ASP A 380 11.22 8.68 -27.04
CA ASP A 380 11.15 9.86 -27.88
C ASP A 380 10.68 9.58 -29.32
N ASP A 381 10.64 8.34 -29.75
CA ASP A 381 10.18 7.95 -31.09
C ASP A 381 8.67 7.65 -31.13
N PHE A 382 8.05 7.37 -29.96
CA PHE A 382 6.62 7.15 -29.84
C PHE A 382 5.86 8.44 -29.50
N PRO A 383 4.53 8.49 -29.76
CA PRO A 383 3.66 9.58 -29.30
C PRO A 383 3.76 9.80 -27.78
N ASP A 384 3.64 11.05 -27.36
CA ASP A 384 3.61 11.42 -25.94
C ASP A 384 2.27 11.02 -25.30
N ILE A 385 2.32 10.24 -24.23
CA ILE A 385 1.15 9.75 -23.50
C ILE A 385 0.97 10.44 -22.13
N ALA A 386 1.88 11.33 -21.75
CA ALA A 386 1.73 12.08 -20.51
C ALA A 386 0.60 13.10 -20.64
N THR A 387 -0.34 13.10 -19.68
CA THR A 387 -1.39 14.12 -19.60
C THR A 387 -0.81 15.53 -19.51
N SER A 388 -1.59 16.53 -19.92
CA SER A 388 -1.14 17.92 -19.98
C SER A 388 -0.73 18.47 -18.61
N ASN A 389 -1.37 18.01 -17.52
CA ASN A 389 -1.04 18.37 -16.15
C ASN A 389 0.09 17.52 -15.56
N ARG A 390 0.69 16.57 -16.31
CA ARG A 390 1.76 15.66 -15.91
C ARG A 390 1.48 14.81 -14.65
N GLN A 391 0.22 14.61 -14.30
CA GLN A 391 -0.19 13.83 -13.13
C GLN A 391 -0.79 12.47 -13.51
N GLY A 392 -0.66 12.07 -14.76
CA GLY A 392 -1.16 10.80 -15.25
C GLY A 392 -0.66 10.48 -16.66
N LEU A 393 -1.02 9.32 -17.12
CA LEU A 393 -0.74 8.78 -18.44
C LEU A 393 -2.07 8.49 -19.16
N ASP A 394 -2.03 8.41 -20.48
CA ASP A 394 -3.14 7.82 -21.25
C ASP A 394 -3.20 6.32 -20.91
N GLU A 395 -4.21 5.96 -20.11
CA GLU A 395 -4.39 4.58 -19.64
C GLU A 395 -4.75 3.60 -20.77
N HIS A 396 -5.14 4.10 -21.94
CA HIS A 396 -5.50 3.30 -23.11
C HIS A 396 -4.33 3.04 -24.06
N ASP A 397 -3.14 3.58 -23.78
CA ASP A 397 -1.95 3.32 -24.60
C ASP A 397 -1.46 1.87 -24.45
N GLU A 398 -1.08 1.25 -25.56
CA GLU A 398 -0.62 -0.15 -25.59
C GLU A 398 0.63 -0.40 -24.70
N ARG A 399 1.48 0.60 -24.49
CA ARG A 399 2.65 0.51 -23.60
C ARG A 399 2.24 0.45 -22.13
N VAL A 400 1.12 1.08 -21.77
CA VAL A 400 0.53 0.97 -20.44
C VAL A 400 -0.07 -0.41 -20.24
N PHE A 401 -0.78 -0.95 -21.24
CA PHE A 401 -1.26 -2.34 -21.21
C PHE A 401 -0.13 -3.36 -21.11
N LEU A 402 0.98 -3.14 -21.82
CA LEU A 402 2.17 -3.98 -21.69
C LEU A 402 2.68 -3.99 -20.25
N LEU A 403 2.83 -2.82 -19.62
CA LEU A 403 3.27 -2.72 -18.23
C LEU A 403 2.29 -3.42 -17.27
N ILE A 404 0.99 -3.25 -17.45
CA ILE A 404 -0.04 -3.95 -16.66
C ILE A 404 0.11 -5.48 -16.80
N ASN A 405 0.34 -5.97 -18.01
CA ASN A 405 0.52 -7.41 -18.27
C ASN A 405 1.78 -7.97 -17.59
N ILE A 406 2.86 -7.17 -17.50
CA ILE A 406 4.07 -7.54 -16.76
C ILE A 406 3.79 -7.56 -15.25
N LEU A 407 3.06 -6.57 -14.73
CA LEU A 407 2.86 -6.40 -13.28
C LEU A 407 1.84 -7.39 -12.69
N ASN A 408 0.82 -7.78 -13.43
CA ASN A 408 -0.23 -8.66 -12.92
C ASN A 408 0.29 -10.01 -12.37
N PRO A 409 1.17 -10.75 -13.04
CA PRO A 409 1.78 -11.96 -12.50
C PRO A 409 2.61 -11.70 -11.23
N ILE A 410 3.36 -10.59 -11.20
CA ILE A 410 4.17 -10.18 -10.05
C ILE A 410 3.29 -9.95 -8.83
N ILE A 411 2.22 -9.16 -9.00
CA ILE A 411 1.26 -8.85 -7.94
C ILE A 411 0.62 -10.12 -7.39
N ARG A 412 0.21 -11.05 -8.26
CA ARG A 412 -0.36 -12.34 -7.83
C ARG A 412 0.65 -13.15 -7.02
N SER A 413 1.88 -13.27 -7.51
CA SER A 413 2.95 -13.99 -6.80
C SER A 413 3.21 -13.39 -5.41
N LEU A 414 3.24 -12.07 -5.29
CA LEU A 414 3.42 -11.40 -4.00
C LEU A 414 2.25 -11.64 -3.04
N ILE A 415 1.02 -11.67 -3.52
CA ILE A 415 -0.17 -11.96 -2.71
C ILE A 415 -0.10 -13.39 -2.15
N ASP A 416 0.30 -14.37 -2.98
CA ASP A 416 0.47 -15.76 -2.54
C ASP A 416 1.58 -15.87 -1.48
N LYS A 417 2.71 -15.18 -1.69
CA LYS A 417 3.81 -15.12 -0.72
C LYS A 417 3.40 -14.46 0.59
N ARG A 418 2.56 -13.41 0.54
CA ARG A 418 2.04 -12.77 1.74
C ARG A 418 1.28 -13.74 2.65
N SER A 419 0.43 -14.58 2.07
CA SER A 419 -0.32 -15.58 2.83
C SER A 419 0.62 -16.53 3.56
N SER A 420 1.66 -17.00 2.88
CA SER A 420 2.72 -17.83 3.46
C SER A 420 3.48 -17.13 4.58
N LEU A 421 3.83 -15.86 4.38
CA LEU A 421 4.56 -15.04 5.35
C LEU A 421 3.70 -14.77 6.60
N ALA A 422 2.43 -14.45 6.43
CA ALA A 422 1.50 -14.23 7.54
C ALA A 422 1.33 -15.49 8.40
N GLN A 423 1.29 -16.67 7.77
CA GLN A 423 1.24 -17.94 8.50
C GLN A 423 2.52 -18.16 9.34
N LYS A 424 3.70 -17.99 8.74
CA LYS A 424 4.99 -18.11 9.46
C LYS A 424 5.10 -17.13 10.63
N MET A 425 4.59 -15.91 10.47
CA MET A 425 4.57 -14.91 11.54
C MET A 425 3.71 -15.37 12.71
N LYS A 426 2.50 -15.89 12.45
CA LYS A 426 1.61 -16.45 13.49
C LYS A 426 2.28 -17.62 14.24
N GLU A 427 2.91 -18.53 13.51
CA GLU A 427 3.60 -19.68 14.09
C GLU A 427 4.75 -19.25 15.01
N ASN A 428 5.56 -18.28 14.58
CA ASN A 428 6.67 -17.74 15.40
C ASN A 428 6.17 -17.00 16.64
N GLN A 429 5.11 -16.22 16.51
CA GLN A 429 4.49 -15.49 17.61
C GLN A 429 3.98 -16.44 18.69
N THR A 430 3.26 -17.50 18.27
CA THR A 430 2.79 -18.56 19.16
C THR A 430 3.96 -19.25 19.88
N SER A 431 5.06 -19.52 19.17
CA SER A 431 6.28 -20.11 19.77
C SER A 431 6.91 -19.21 20.83
N ILE A 432 6.95 -17.90 20.60
CA ILE A 432 7.51 -16.91 21.55
C ILE A 432 6.63 -16.82 22.80
N LEU A 433 5.30 -16.75 22.63
CA LEU A 433 4.36 -16.74 23.74
C LEU A 433 4.46 -17.99 24.59
N ASN A 434 4.54 -19.17 23.96
CA ASN A 434 4.72 -20.44 24.65
C ASN A 434 6.04 -20.50 25.43
N LYS A 435 7.14 -20.00 24.87
CA LYS A 435 8.43 -19.90 25.58
C LYS A 435 8.37 -18.97 26.79
N LYS A 436 7.72 -17.80 26.64
CA LYS A 436 7.53 -16.85 27.76
C LYS A 436 6.67 -17.45 28.87
N ALA A 437 5.57 -18.14 28.50
CA ALA A 437 4.70 -18.83 29.45
C ALA A 437 5.42 -19.97 30.17
N ALA A 438 6.24 -20.76 29.46
CA ALA A 438 7.04 -21.82 30.06
C ALA A 438 8.09 -21.28 31.03
N ASN A 439 8.76 -20.18 30.68
CA ASN A 439 9.74 -19.53 31.56
C ASN A 439 9.07 -18.94 32.81
N ALA A 440 7.96 -18.25 32.67
CA ALA A 440 7.18 -17.70 33.78
C ALA A 440 6.70 -18.83 34.75
N LYS A 441 6.27 -19.97 34.19
CA LYS A 441 5.89 -21.15 34.95
C LYS A 441 7.08 -21.70 35.75
N GLN A 442 8.26 -21.76 35.14
CA GLN A 442 9.45 -22.28 35.78
C GLN A 442 9.92 -21.34 36.92
N GLU A 443 9.84 -20.03 36.72
CA GLU A 443 10.16 -19.06 37.78
C GLU A 443 9.15 -19.13 38.92
N PHE A 444 7.86 -19.15 38.64
CA PHE A 444 6.80 -19.29 39.64
C PHE A 444 6.95 -20.61 40.43
N SER A 445 7.20 -21.72 39.77
CA SER A 445 7.41 -23.00 40.43
C SER A 445 8.63 -22.96 41.37
N LYS A 446 9.70 -22.26 41.01
CA LYS A 446 10.88 -22.07 41.89
C LYS A 446 10.54 -21.21 43.10
N GLU A 447 9.78 -20.14 42.94
CA GLU A 447 9.35 -19.27 44.01
C GLU A 447 8.44 -20.01 45.00
N VAL A 448 7.45 -20.77 44.50
CA VAL A 448 6.56 -21.59 45.34
C VAL A 448 7.34 -22.64 46.11
N TYR A 449 8.28 -23.33 45.44
CA TYR A 449 9.12 -24.33 46.13
C TYR A 449 10.00 -23.69 47.22
N HIS A 450 10.53 -22.49 46.96
CA HIS A 450 11.31 -21.72 47.95
C HIS A 450 10.47 -21.35 49.17
N GLU A 451 9.20 -20.90 48.92
CA GLU A 451 8.29 -20.58 50.03
C GLU A 451 7.85 -21.85 50.80
N LEU A 452 7.58 -22.96 50.12
CA LEU A 452 7.27 -24.25 50.76
C LEU A 452 8.41 -24.77 51.63
N ASN A 453 9.67 -24.45 51.32
CA ASN A 453 10.82 -24.83 52.14
C ASN A 453 10.86 -24.15 53.50
N ARG A 454 10.11 -23.08 53.75
CA ARG A 454 9.96 -22.41 55.04
C ARG A 454 9.08 -23.21 56.02
N PHE A 455 8.34 -24.19 55.52
CA PHE A 455 7.49 -25.06 56.37
C PHE A 455 8.26 -26.31 56.77
N GLU A 456 8.81 -26.31 58.01
CA GLU A 456 9.59 -27.44 58.54
C GLU A 456 8.75 -28.71 58.79
N GLN A 457 7.42 -28.58 58.83
CA GLN A 457 6.49 -29.68 59.11
C GLN A 457 6.18 -30.55 57.87
N LEU A 458 6.54 -30.13 56.66
CA LEU A 458 6.32 -30.83 55.41
C LEU A 458 7.57 -31.62 55.01
N THR A 459 7.39 -32.85 54.61
CA THR A 459 8.45 -33.65 54.00
C THR A 459 8.80 -33.13 52.59
N ASN A 460 9.97 -33.44 52.10
CA ASN A 460 10.39 -33.02 50.76
C ASN A 460 9.43 -33.53 49.65
N ASP A 461 8.90 -34.74 49.79
CA ASP A 461 7.96 -35.31 48.83
C ASP A 461 6.61 -34.57 48.83
N GLU A 462 6.10 -34.21 50.01
CA GLU A 462 4.88 -33.40 50.16
C GLU A 462 5.07 -31.98 49.59
N LYS A 463 6.27 -31.38 49.75
CA LYS A 463 6.60 -30.07 49.14
C LYS A 463 6.61 -30.13 47.60
N ILE A 464 7.17 -31.19 47.06
CA ILE A 464 7.20 -31.40 45.59
C ILE A 464 5.77 -31.64 45.05
N GLU A 465 4.98 -32.45 45.75
CA GLU A 465 3.59 -32.71 45.36
C GLU A 465 2.72 -31.44 45.42
N LEU A 466 2.82 -30.69 46.52
CA LEU A 466 2.13 -29.39 46.64
C LEU A 466 2.58 -28.38 45.61
N ASN A 467 3.87 -28.26 45.33
CA ASN A 467 4.39 -27.39 44.28
C ASN A 467 3.81 -27.79 42.90
N THR A 468 3.74 -29.09 42.65
CA THR A 468 3.17 -29.60 41.38
C THR A 468 1.68 -29.31 41.27
N ILE A 469 0.92 -29.50 42.35
CA ILE A 469 -0.52 -29.21 42.40
C ILE A 469 -0.77 -27.70 42.20
N ILE A 470 -0.01 -26.85 42.90
CA ILE A 470 -0.13 -25.39 42.82
C ILE A 470 0.27 -24.91 41.43
N ALA A 471 1.41 -25.38 40.89
CA ALA A 471 1.86 -25.01 39.53
C ALA A 471 0.88 -25.46 38.45
N ASN A 472 0.19 -26.59 38.59
CA ASN A 472 -0.81 -27.06 37.65
C ASN A 472 -2.14 -26.31 37.80
N LYS A 473 -2.53 -25.93 39.01
CA LYS A 473 -3.78 -25.21 39.26
C LYS A 473 -3.69 -23.74 38.89
N VAL A 474 -2.56 -23.09 39.15
CA VAL A 474 -2.30 -21.71 38.72
C VAL A 474 -2.09 -21.63 37.20
N GLN A 475 -1.64 -22.69 36.57
CA GLN A 475 -1.56 -22.76 35.11
C GLN A 475 -2.94 -22.59 34.41
N GLY A 476 -4.04 -23.03 35.07
CA GLY A 476 -5.40 -22.80 34.59
C GLY A 476 -5.84 -21.33 34.61
N ASP A 477 -5.22 -20.51 35.50
CA ASP A 477 -5.60 -19.10 35.68
C ASP A 477 -4.56 -18.10 35.13
N LEU A 478 -3.30 -18.53 34.90
CA LEU A 478 -2.20 -17.68 34.38
C LEU A 478 -1.98 -17.79 32.87
N LEU A 479 -2.40 -18.88 32.26
CA LEU A 479 -2.55 -18.88 30.81
C LEU A 479 -3.82 -18.10 30.53
N PRO A 480 -3.80 -17.07 29.65
CA PRO A 480 -5.05 -16.59 29.10
C PRO A 480 -5.76 -17.86 28.63
N LYS A 481 -7.01 -18.08 29.06
CA LYS A 481 -7.90 -19.07 28.47
C LYS A 481 -8.16 -18.59 27.05
N GLU A 482 -7.18 -18.78 26.19
CA GLU A 482 -7.28 -18.48 24.77
C GLU A 482 -8.15 -19.57 24.17
N ASN A 483 -9.45 -19.35 24.25
CA ASN A 483 -10.42 -20.16 23.58
C ASN A 483 -10.37 -19.76 22.10
N PHE A 484 -9.85 -20.63 21.26
CA PHE A 484 -9.96 -20.55 19.81
C PHE A 484 -11.31 -21.11 19.37
N LEU A 485 -12.38 -20.41 19.76
CA LEU A 485 -13.74 -20.84 19.44
C LEU A 485 -14.11 -20.41 18.01
N VAL A 486 -14.98 -21.17 17.41
CA VAL A 486 -15.71 -20.75 16.21
C VAL A 486 -17.08 -20.26 16.64
N PHE A 487 -17.35 -18.96 16.45
CA PHE A 487 -18.68 -18.38 16.74
C PHE A 487 -19.54 -18.36 15.48
N PHE A 488 -20.72 -18.96 15.55
CA PHE A 488 -21.72 -18.95 14.48
C PHE A 488 -22.68 -17.77 14.67
N SER A 489 -22.45 -16.68 13.93
CA SER A 489 -23.42 -15.57 13.83
C SER A 489 -24.43 -15.86 12.73
N HIS A 490 -25.68 -16.09 13.12
CA HIS A 490 -26.76 -16.44 12.20
C HIS A 490 -28.11 -15.97 12.72
N SER A 491 -29.08 -15.78 11.83
CA SER A 491 -30.47 -15.55 12.26
C SER A 491 -31.12 -16.90 12.64
N ARG A 492 -32.06 -16.86 13.58
CA ARG A 492 -32.82 -18.06 13.98
C ARG A 492 -33.50 -18.75 12.79
N ALA A 493 -33.91 -17.98 11.77
CA ALA A 493 -34.51 -18.50 10.56
C ALA A 493 -33.54 -19.43 9.75
N ASP A 494 -32.21 -19.21 9.89
CA ASP A 494 -31.19 -19.94 9.14
C ASP A 494 -30.61 -21.12 9.93
N LYS A 495 -31.28 -21.52 11.04
CA LYS A 495 -30.82 -22.62 11.93
C LYS A 495 -30.50 -23.90 11.17
N ILE A 496 -31.28 -24.26 10.16
CA ILE A 496 -31.11 -25.48 9.37
C ILE A 496 -29.68 -25.55 8.74
N PHE A 497 -29.18 -24.45 8.21
CA PHE A 497 -27.83 -24.39 7.63
C PHE A 497 -26.75 -24.36 8.71
N ALA A 498 -27.03 -23.73 9.84
CA ALA A 498 -26.12 -23.75 10.99
C ALA A 498 -26.00 -25.17 11.57
N ASP A 499 -27.11 -25.88 11.73
CA ASP A 499 -27.14 -27.28 12.17
C ASP A 499 -26.35 -28.18 11.21
N PHE A 500 -26.52 -28.00 9.90
CA PHE A 500 -25.76 -28.74 8.90
C PHE A 500 -24.24 -28.56 9.12
N LEU A 501 -23.75 -27.34 9.16
CA LEU A 501 -22.32 -27.05 9.32
C LEU A 501 -21.80 -27.52 10.69
N TYR A 502 -22.57 -27.28 11.74
CA TYR A 502 -22.24 -27.71 13.10
C TYR A 502 -22.07 -29.23 13.19
N ASN A 503 -23.00 -29.98 12.62
CA ASN A 503 -22.94 -31.45 12.65
C ASN A 503 -21.79 -32.01 11.80
N VAL A 504 -21.44 -31.36 10.68
CA VAL A 504 -20.23 -31.73 9.93
C VAL A 504 -18.98 -31.52 10.77
N LEU A 505 -18.86 -30.41 11.49
CA LEU A 505 -17.71 -30.14 12.36
C LEU A 505 -17.59 -31.17 13.49
N LEU A 506 -18.71 -31.52 14.16
CA LEU A 506 -18.73 -32.52 15.21
C LEU A 506 -18.36 -33.89 14.67
N SER A 507 -18.89 -34.30 13.52
CA SER A 507 -18.59 -35.58 12.87
C SER A 507 -17.14 -35.67 12.42
N GLN A 508 -16.45 -34.57 12.19
CA GLN A 508 -15.01 -34.52 11.91
C GLN A 508 -14.16 -34.58 13.19
N GLY A 509 -14.75 -34.44 14.39
CA GLY A 509 -14.07 -34.52 15.67
C GLY A 509 -13.81 -33.17 16.35
N VAL A 510 -14.44 -32.10 15.88
CA VAL A 510 -14.49 -30.83 16.63
C VAL A 510 -15.38 -31.05 17.86
N LYS A 511 -14.93 -30.57 19.02
CA LYS A 511 -15.71 -30.69 20.26
C LYS A 511 -16.77 -29.60 20.36
N GLU A 512 -17.84 -29.88 21.09
CA GLU A 512 -18.95 -28.92 21.29
C GLU A 512 -18.49 -27.60 21.91
N GLU A 513 -17.55 -27.67 22.89
CA GLU A 513 -16.99 -26.51 23.53
C GLU A 513 -16.05 -25.66 22.64
N GLU A 514 -15.70 -26.12 21.45
CA GLU A 514 -14.91 -25.40 20.46
C GLU A 514 -15.76 -24.59 19.48
N VAL A 515 -17.11 -24.76 19.55
CA VAL A 515 -18.06 -24.02 18.72
C VAL A 515 -19.08 -23.29 19.60
N PHE A 516 -19.11 -21.98 19.51
CA PHE A 516 -20.15 -21.18 20.15
C PHE A 516 -21.33 -21.02 19.20
N TYR A 517 -22.35 -21.84 19.42
CA TYR A 517 -23.57 -21.94 18.61
C TYR A 517 -24.80 -21.82 19.48
N THR A 518 -25.51 -20.70 19.44
CA THR A 518 -26.58 -20.35 20.38
C THR A 518 -27.94 -20.99 20.11
N SER A 519 -28.19 -21.49 18.88
CA SER A 519 -29.48 -22.08 18.48
C SER A 519 -29.53 -23.61 18.64
N ARG A 520 -28.61 -24.22 19.38
CA ARG A 520 -28.61 -25.65 19.69
C ARG A 520 -29.86 -26.06 20.48
N ASP A 521 -30.44 -27.20 20.12
CA ASP A 521 -31.62 -27.73 20.80
C ASP A 521 -31.27 -28.27 22.21
N ASP A 522 -30.06 -28.73 22.39
CA ASP A 522 -29.50 -29.29 23.62
C ASP A 522 -28.72 -28.28 24.46
N ASN A 523 -28.80 -26.98 24.11
CA ASN A 523 -28.12 -25.95 24.89
C ASN A 523 -28.73 -25.90 26.30
N PRO A 524 -27.96 -26.28 27.36
CA PRO A 524 -28.45 -26.25 28.73
C PRO A 524 -28.79 -24.84 29.21
N GLU A 525 -28.28 -23.84 28.54
CA GLU A 525 -28.54 -22.43 28.77
C GLU A 525 -29.60 -21.92 27.78
N LYS A 526 -30.84 -22.47 27.85
CA LYS A 526 -31.99 -21.77 27.28
C LYS A 526 -32.17 -20.53 28.11
N TYR A 527 -31.59 -19.44 27.63
CA TYR A 527 -31.62 -18.15 28.26
C TYR A 527 -33.10 -17.64 28.27
N GLU A 528 -33.79 -17.79 29.39
CA GLU A 528 -35.04 -17.05 29.65
C GLU A 528 -34.74 -15.55 29.80
N ASP A 529 -33.50 -15.20 30.19
CA ASP A 529 -33.00 -13.83 30.27
C ASP A 529 -31.93 -13.57 29.17
N ILE A 530 -32.13 -12.48 28.41
CA ILE A 530 -31.27 -12.01 27.32
C ILE A 530 -29.87 -11.58 27.82
N THR A 531 -29.75 -11.18 29.10
CA THR A 531 -28.50 -10.60 29.64
C THR A 531 -27.32 -11.57 29.62
N PRO A 532 -27.45 -12.83 30.08
CA PRO A 532 -26.34 -13.81 30.03
C PRO A 532 -25.90 -14.12 28.59
N LEU A 533 -26.86 -14.23 27.66
CA LEU A 533 -26.57 -14.47 26.25
C LEU A 533 -25.76 -13.31 25.63
N ARG A 534 -26.20 -12.08 25.90
CA ARG A 534 -25.51 -10.87 25.43
C ARG A 534 -24.07 -10.82 25.95
N ASP A 535 -23.84 -11.12 27.22
CA ASP A 535 -22.52 -11.11 27.84
C ASP A 535 -21.61 -12.23 27.29
N ALA A 536 -22.18 -13.40 27.00
CA ALA A 536 -21.45 -14.50 26.36
C ALA A 536 -21.06 -14.15 24.92
N ILE A 537 -21.96 -13.57 24.14
CA ILE A 537 -21.68 -13.08 22.77
C ILE A 537 -20.62 -11.98 22.81
N HIS A 538 -20.76 -11.02 23.73
CA HIS A 538 -19.77 -9.95 23.89
C HIS A 538 -18.39 -10.49 24.20
N LYS A 539 -18.24 -11.42 25.14
CA LYS A 539 -16.96 -12.09 25.45
C LYS A 539 -16.41 -12.85 24.25
N CYS A 540 -17.26 -13.51 23.49
CA CYS A 540 -16.84 -14.26 22.31
C CYS A 540 -16.34 -13.36 21.19
N ILE A 541 -17.01 -12.22 20.94
CA ILE A 541 -16.65 -11.26 19.89
C ILE A 541 -15.39 -10.45 20.28
N THR A 542 -15.28 -10.04 21.54
CA THR A 542 -14.13 -9.24 22.02
C THR A 542 -12.85 -10.06 22.13
N ASN A 543 -12.95 -11.38 22.26
CA ASN A 543 -11.78 -12.25 22.17
C ASN A 543 -11.39 -12.42 20.69
N THR A 544 -10.33 -11.75 20.28
CA THR A 544 -9.83 -11.73 18.92
C THR A 544 -9.25 -13.07 18.46
N ASN A 545 -8.97 -14.00 19.40
CA ASN A 545 -8.58 -15.37 19.07
C ASN A 545 -9.75 -16.23 18.60
N ASN A 546 -10.99 -15.80 18.77
CA ASN A 546 -12.16 -16.51 18.26
C ASN A 546 -12.41 -16.14 16.80
N MET A 547 -12.73 -17.13 15.98
CA MET A 547 -13.18 -16.89 14.61
C MET A 547 -14.69 -16.65 14.60
N ILE A 548 -15.13 -15.56 13.97
CA ILE A 548 -16.55 -15.33 13.70
C ILE A 548 -16.86 -15.86 12.29
N PHE A 549 -17.82 -16.76 12.21
CA PHE A 549 -18.39 -17.23 10.96
C PHE A 549 -19.79 -16.63 10.80
N TYR A 550 -20.03 -15.98 9.67
CA TYR A 550 -21.31 -15.37 9.34
C TYR A 550 -22.11 -16.25 8.39
N LEU A 551 -23.27 -16.71 8.86
CA LEU A 551 -24.28 -17.39 8.06
C LEU A 551 -25.44 -16.46 7.80
N ILE A 552 -25.62 -16.01 6.55
CA ILE A 552 -26.45 -14.89 6.18
C ILE A 552 -27.60 -15.31 5.28
N GLY A 553 -28.81 -15.38 5.85
CA GLY A 553 -30.05 -15.52 5.11
C GLY A 553 -30.85 -14.21 5.00
N SER A 554 -32.07 -14.32 4.48
CA SER A 554 -32.95 -13.16 4.21
C SER A 554 -33.30 -12.36 5.47
N LYS A 555 -33.34 -13.00 6.64
CA LYS A 555 -33.72 -12.36 7.92
C LYS A 555 -32.53 -11.77 8.68
N TYR A 556 -31.30 -11.99 8.24
CA TYR A 556 -30.09 -11.51 8.91
C TYR A 556 -30.08 -9.98 9.08
N LYS A 557 -30.41 -9.25 8.00
CA LYS A 557 -30.45 -7.77 8.00
C LYS A 557 -31.55 -7.17 8.87
N THR A 558 -32.61 -7.92 9.13
CA THR A 558 -33.74 -7.48 9.96
C THR A 558 -33.62 -7.86 11.45
N SER A 559 -32.62 -8.68 11.77
CA SER A 559 -32.28 -9.05 13.14
C SER A 559 -31.31 -8.02 13.75
N GLU A 560 -31.77 -7.29 14.77
CA GLU A 560 -30.91 -6.34 15.49
C GLU A 560 -29.67 -7.00 16.08
N PHE A 561 -29.82 -8.22 16.64
CA PHE A 561 -28.71 -9.00 17.18
C PHE A 561 -27.68 -9.36 16.10
N CYS A 562 -28.13 -9.89 14.97
CA CYS A 562 -27.23 -10.26 13.88
C CYS A 562 -26.47 -9.04 13.31
N MET A 563 -27.17 -7.89 13.20
CA MET A 563 -26.54 -6.66 12.74
C MET A 563 -25.54 -6.10 13.75
N PHE A 564 -25.82 -6.25 15.05
CA PHE A 564 -24.88 -5.88 16.11
C PHE A 564 -23.64 -6.81 16.09
N GLU A 565 -23.82 -8.12 16.03
CA GLU A 565 -22.75 -9.11 15.92
C GLU A 565 -21.89 -8.88 14.68
N GLY A 566 -22.54 -8.63 13.52
CA GLY A 566 -21.90 -8.30 12.28
C GLY A 566 -21.03 -7.05 12.37
N GLY A 567 -21.58 -5.97 12.94
CA GLY A 567 -20.88 -4.70 13.13
C GLY A 567 -19.73 -4.79 14.13
N ALA A 568 -19.93 -5.47 15.25
CA ALA A 568 -18.91 -5.66 16.28
C ALA A 568 -17.76 -6.56 15.77
N GLY A 569 -18.08 -7.63 15.06
CA GLY A 569 -17.08 -8.49 14.44
C GLY A 569 -16.31 -7.80 13.32
N TRP A 570 -16.99 -7.01 12.49
CA TRP A 570 -16.36 -6.19 11.47
C TRP A 570 -15.41 -5.14 12.09
N ALA A 571 -15.79 -4.53 13.20
CA ALA A 571 -14.98 -3.52 13.87
C ALA A 571 -13.73 -4.09 14.57
N THR A 572 -13.78 -5.37 14.98
CA THR A 572 -12.70 -6.01 15.76
C THR A 572 -11.78 -6.90 14.93
N ARG A 573 -12.12 -7.16 13.67
CA ARG A 573 -11.36 -8.07 12.79
C ARG A 573 -11.08 -7.42 11.44
N GLY A 574 -9.96 -7.83 10.81
CA GLY A 574 -9.60 -7.38 9.47
C GLY A 574 -10.53 -7.93 8.38
N ILE A 575 -10.64 -7.20 7.29
CA ILE A 575 -11.36 -7.63 6.10
C ILE A 575 -10.73 -8.94 5.61
N GLY A 576 -11.56 -9.99 5.49
CA GLY A 576 -11.12 -11.33 5.06
C GLY A 576 -10.71 -12.27 6.20
N GLU A 577 -10.72 -11.84 7.46
CA GLU A 577 -10.46 -12.72 8.62
C GLU A 577 -11.67 -13.58 8.99
N TYR A 578 -12.86 -13.14 8.61
CA TYR A 578 -14.11 -13.87 8.85
C TYR A 578 -14.65 -14.51 7.56
N PRO A 579 -15.04 -15.80 7.59
CA PRO A 579 -15.75 -16.42 6.49
C PRO A 579 -17.25 -16.03 6.48
N VAL A 580 -17.82 -15.93 5.29
CA VAL A 580 -19.23 -15.61 5.07
C VAL A 580 -19.86 -16.65 4.14
N MET A 581 -20.89 -17.34 4.61
CA MET A 581 -21.77 -18.15 3.78
C MET A 581 -23.13 -17.47 3.71
N ALA A 582 -23.63 -17.21 2.53
CA ALA A 582 -24.94 -16.62 2.32
C ALA A 582 -25.89 -17.58 1.63
N ILE A 583 -27.20 -17.39 1.87
CA ILE A 583 -28.21 -18.07 1.06
C ILE A 583 -28.24 -17.44 -0.33
N LYS A 584 -28.27 -16.09 -0.41
CA LYS A 584 -28.07 -15.31 -1.65
C LYS A 584 -27.09 -14.18 -1.39
N TYR A 585 -26.31 -13.81 -2.39
CA TYR A 585 -25.38 -12.69 -2.28
C TYR A 585 -26.05 -11.37 -1.88
N GLU A 586 -27.27 -11.11 -2.34
CA GLU A 586 -28.03 -9.91 -1.98
C GLU A 586 -28.38 -9.78 -0.50
N HIS A 587 -28.34 -10.91 0.25
CA HIS A 587 -28.59 -10.92 1.68
C HIS A 587 -27.39 -10.37 2.48
N ILE A 588 -26.18 -10.38 1.92
CA ILE A 588 -24.98 -9.94 2.64
C ILE A 588 -25.04 -8.43 2.91
N PRO A 589 -24.89 -7.99 4.18
CA PRO A 589 -24.71 -6.58 4.48
C PRO A 589 -23.46 -6.02 3.79
N LYS A 590 -23.55 -4.83 3.21
CA LYS A 590 -22.45 -4.23 2.44
C LYS A 590 -21.12 -4.15 3.20
N PHE A 591 -21.15 -3.93 4.52
CA PHE A 591 -19.94 -3.85 5.34
C PHE A 591 -19.28 -5.23 5.59
N LEU A 592 -19.99 -6.34 5.38
CA LEU A 592 -19.45 -7.71 5.47
C LEU A 592 -18.97 -8.23 4.13
N THR A 593 -19.25 -7.54 3.02
CA THR A 593 -18.81 -7.94 1.69
C THR A 593 -17.29 -7.75 1.56
N ASN A 594 -16.56 -8.80 1.22
CA ASN A 594 -15.10 -8.78 1.12
C ASN A 594 -14.54 -9.38 -0.19
N GLY A 595 -15.43 -9.88 -1.07
CA GLY A 595 -15.10 -10.33 -2.42
C GLY A 595 -14.34 -11.64 -2.54
N LYS A 596 -13.91 -12.29 -1.44
CA LYS A 596 -13.07 -13.51 -1.50
C LYS A 596 -13.47 -14.65 -0.57
N ASN A 597 -14.06 -14.34 0.57
CA ASN A 597 -14.38 -15.35 1.58
C ASN A 597 -15.89 -15.53 1.72
N GLU A 598 -16.61 -15.08 0.73
CA GLU A 598 -18.08 -15.14 0.67
C GLU A 598 -18.54 -16.02 -0.49
N PHE A 599 -19.52 -16.85 -0.24
CA PHE A 599 -20.20 -17.61 -1.28
C PHE A 599 -21.69 -17.74 -0.94
N ALA A 600 -22.50 -18.03 -1.96
CA ALA A 600 -23.92 -18.23 -1.82
C ALA A 600 -24.31 -19.66 -2.25
N VAL A 601 -25.25 -20.27 -1.50
CA VAL A 601 -25.69 -21.63 -1.78
C VAL A 601 -26.91 -21.71 -2.70
N GLN A 602 -27.59 -20.59 -2.91
CA GLN A 602 -28.73 -20.57 -3.84
C GLN A 602 -28.30 -20.16 -5.23
N THR A 603 -28.55 -21.04 -6.21
CA THR A 603 -28.35 -20.76 -7.63
C THR A 603 -29.72 -20.59 -8.30
N GLY A 604 -30.01 -19.37 -8.78
CA GLY A 604 -31.34 -19.03 -9.32
C GLY A 604 -32.43 -19.09 -8.24
N THR A 605 -33.41 -19.97 -8.44
CA THR A 605 -34.52 -20.18 -7.49
C THR A 605 -34.32 -21.37 -6.57
N THR A 606 -33.27 -22.17 -6.77
CA THR A 606 -33.07 -23.45 -6.11
C THR A 606 -31.89 -23.42 -5.16
N ILE A 607 -32.07 -23.96 -3.95
CA ILE A 607 -30.99 -24.21 -2.99
C ILE A 607 -30.58 -25.66 -3.16
N THR A 608 -29.39 -25.89 -3.69
CA THR A 608 -28.86 -27.25 -3.96
C THR A 608 -27.38 -27.31 -3.59
N LEU A 609 -26.89 -28.50 -3.30
CA LEU A 609 -25.48 -28.78 -3.13
C LEU A 609 -24.88 -29.11 -4.50
N ASN A 610 -24.60 -28.09 -5.29
CA ASN A 610 -23.89 -28.24 -6.56
C ASN A 610 -22.37 -28.25 -6.34
N ARG A 611 -21.60 -28.52 -7.42
CA ARG A 611 -20.15 -28.64 -7.36
C ARG A 611 -19.45 -27.40 -6.78
N GLU A 612 -19.89 -26.22 -7.18
CA GLU A 612 -19.24 -24.96 -6.80
C GLU A 612 -19.43 -24.67 -5.32
N ASN A 613 -20.67 -24.73 -4.83
CA ASN A 613 -20.96 -24.50 -3.42
C ASN A 613 -20.49 -25.63 -2.52
N TYR A 614 -20.44 -26.91 -3.00
CA TYR A 614 -19.82 -28.02 -2.27
C TYR A 614 -18.33 -27.74 -1.98
N LEU A 615 -17.56 -27.38 -3.00
CA LEU A 615 -16.13 -27.04 -2.81
C LEU A 615 -15.96 -25.86 -1.87
N SER A 616 -16.83 -24.85 -1.97
CA SER A 616 -16.83 -23.69 -1.08
C SER A 616 -17.16 -24.08 0.35
N ILE A 617 -18.13 -24.97 0.57
CA ILE A 617 -18.49 -25.51 1.89
C ILE A 617 -17.34 -26.31 2.48
N VAL A 618 -16.71 -27.23 1.72
CA VAL A 618 -15.54 -27.98 2.20
C VAL A 618 -14.39 -27.08 2.55
N SER A 619 -14.12 -26.06 1.74
CA SER A 619 -13.11 -25.06 2.02
C SER A 619 -13.42 -24.27 3.30
N LEU A 620 -14.68 -23.87 3.50
CA LEU A 620 -15.15 -23.23 4.73
C LEU A 620 -14.93 -24.13 5.94
N ILE A 621 -15.43 -25.38 5.90
CA ILE A 621 -15.30 -26.33 7.01
C ILE A 621 -13.82 -26.55 7.36
N ASN A 622 -12.99 -26.78 6.37
CA ASN A 622 -11.54 -26.94 6.58
C ASN A 622 -10.90 -25.68 7.20
N ARG A 623 -11.38 -24.50 6.86
CA ARG A 623 -10.94 -23.26 7.47
C ARG A 623 -11.33 -23.17 8.94
N LEU A 624 -12.55 -23.54 9.29
CA LEU A 624 -13.03 -23.59 10.68
C LEU A 624 -12.22 -24.61 11.49
N ILE A 625 -12.00 -25.82 10.94
CA ILE A 625 -11.17 -26.86 11.57
C ILE A 625 -9.72 -26.38 11.78
N LYS A 626 -9.11 -25.75 10.77
CA LYS A 626 -7.76 -25.19 10.91
C LYS A 626 -7.67 -24.18 12.05
N HIS A 627 -8.71 -23.38 12.25
CA HIS A 627 -8.77 -22.44 13.36
C HIS A 627 -8.84 -23.16 14.72
N VAL A 628 -9.71 -24.16 14.87
CA VAL A 628 -9.79 -25.00 16.06
C VAL A 628 -8.45 -25.69 16.35
N ASN A 629 -7.79 -26.21 15.31
CA ASN A 629 -6.49 -26.88 15.43
C ASN A 629 -5.38 -25.94 15.92
N VAL A 630 -5.48 -24.64 15.70
CA VAL A 630 -4.55 -23.67 16.33
C VAL A 630 -4.68 -23.75 17.86
N GLY A 631 -5.90 -23.72 18.38
CA GLY A 631 -6.15 -23.87 19.81
C GLY A 631 -5.70 -25.22 20.38
N ARG A 632 -5.95 -26.31 19.66
CA ARG A 632 -5.54 -27.65 20.05
C ARG A 632 -4.02 -27.82 20.09
N ARG A 633 -3.31 -27.27 19.10
CA ARG A 633 -1.83 -27.26 19.11
C ARG A 633 -1.26 -26.54 20.33
N ILE A 634 -1.85 -25.43 20.72
CA ILE A 634 -1.43 -24.67 21.91
C ILE A 634 -1.63 -25.50 23.18
N LYS A 635 -2.74 -26.27 23.24
CA LYS A 635 -3.06 -27.15 24.36
C LYS A 635 -2.37 -28.51 24.27
N SER A 636 -1.59 -28.79 23.24
CA SER A 636 -0.98 -30.08 22.93
C SER A 636 -2.02 -31.22 22.80
N GLU A 637 -3.20 -30.89 22.27
CA GLU A 637 -4.27 -31.82 21.94
C GLU A 637 -4.13 -32.32 20.50
N GLU A 638 -4.74 -33.48 20.21
CA GLU A 638 -4.75 -34.07 18.86
C GLU A 638 -5.52 -33.16 17.88
N GLU A 639 -4.95 -32.93 16.70
CA GLU A 639 -5.59 -32.11 15.66
C GLU A 639 -6.77 -32.85 15.01
N VAL A 640 -7.82 -32.11 14.69
CA VAL A 640 -8.96 -32.60 13.89
C VAL A 640 -8.50 -32.78 12.45
N PRO A 641 -8.75 -33.94 11.82
CA PRO A 641 -8.41 -34.16 10.43
C PRO A 641 -9.24 -33.26 9.51
N LEU A 642 -8.59 -32.74 8.48
CA LEU A 642 -9.27 -31.96 7.45
C LEU A 642 -10.06 -32.90 6.52
N ILE A 643 -11.17 -32.40 6.00
CA ILE A 643 -11.87 -33.07 4.90
C ILE A 643 -10.95 -33.04 3.68
N LYS A 644 -10.61 -34.20 3.14
CA LYS A 644 -9.82 -34.31 1.92
C LYS A 644 -10.66 -33.79 0.76
N GLU A 645 -10.15 -32.76 0.09
CA GLU A 645 -10.69 -32.36 -1.20
C GLU A 645 -10.33 -33.48 -2.20
N GLU A 646 -11.27 -34.35 -2.51
CA GLU A 646 -11.10 -35.26 -3.61
C GLU A 646 -11.02 -34.45 -4.89
N LYS A 647 -9.96 -34.65 -5.67
CA LYS A 647 -9.83 -34.05 -6.99
C LYS A 647 -10.97 -34.60 -7.84
N LEU A 648 -11.99 -33.79 -8.04
CA LEU A 648 -13.04 -34.12 -8.99
C LEU A 648 -12.38 -34.37 -10.35
N PRO A 649 -12.67 -35.49 -11.04
CA PRO A 649 -12.13 -35.75 -12.36
C PRO A 649 -12.32 -34.56 -13.29
N SER A 650 -11.33 -34.28 -14.15
CA SER A 650 -11.38 -33.15 -15.11
C SER A 650 -12.63 -33.19 -16.00
N GLU A 651 -13.15 -34.37 -16.28
CA GLU A 651 -14.37 -34.58 -17.04
C GLU A 651 -15.62 -34.00 -16.35
N LEU A 652 -15.66 -33.98 -15.01
CA LEU A 652 -16.74 -33.35 -14.25
C LEU A 652 -16.72 -31.80 -14.34
N TYR A 653 -15.62 -31.22 -14.76
CA TYR A 653 -15.57 -29.78 -15.03
C TYR A 653 -16.38 -29.37 -16.26
N LEU A 654 -16.67 -30.30 -17.15
CA LEU A 654 -17.42 -30.08 -18.39
C LEU A 654 -18.92 -30.43 -18.25
N PHE A 655 -19.36 -31.16 -17.19
CA PHE A 655 -20.74 -31.56 -17.02
C PHE A 655 -21.55 -30.52 -16.20
N LYS A 656 -22.70 -30.15 -16.78
CA LYS A 656 -23.65 -29.18 -16.16
C LYS A 656 -24.65 -29.85 -15.17
N LYS A 657 -24.63 -31.16 -14.95
CA LYS A 657 -25.59 -31.85 -14.10
C LYS A 657 -24.97 -32.31 -12.79
N ASP A 658 -25.58 -31.90 -11.70
CA ASP A 658 -25.14 -32.10 -10.32
C ASP A 658 -25.24 -33.55 -9.84
N GLU A 659 -26.02 -34.41 -10.52
CA GLU A 659 -26.26 -35.81 -10.15
C GLU A 659 -25.00 -36.68 -10.11
N THR A 660 -23.93 -36.32 -10.81
CA THR A 660 -22.64 -37.04 -10.81
C THR A 660 -21.73 -36.67 -9.66
N ILE A 661 -21.98 -35.57 -8.98
CA ILE A 661 -21.17 -35.08 -7.84
C ILE A 661 -21.37 -35.94 -6.62
N ASP A 662 -22.56 -36.52 -6.40
CA ASP A 662 -22.89 -37.34 -5.23
C ASP A 662 -21.92 -38.48 -5.03
N LEU A 663 -21.37 -39.03 -6.13
CA LEU A 663 -20.39 -40.14 -6.08
C LEU A 663 -19.03 -39.71 -5.50
N TYR A 664 -18.70 -38.43 -5.55
CA TYR A 664 -17.41 -37.87 -5.16
C TYR A 664 -17.48 -36.98 -3.91
N MET A 665 -18.70 -36.73 -3.38
CA MET A 665 -18.85 -35.99 -2.15
C MET A 665 -18.38 -36.82 -0.94
N ASN A 666 -17.72 -36.10 -0.01
CA ASN A 666 -17.43 -36.67 1.30
C ASN A 666 -18.73 -37.18 1.95
N SER A 667 -18.73 -38.41 2.44
CA SER A 667 -19.94 -39.09 2.99
C SER A 667 -20.55 -38.28 4.14
N THR A 668 -19.72 -37.74 5.03
CA THR A 668 -20.18 -36.92 6.18
C THR A 668 -20.89 -35.64 5.73
N VAL A 669 -20.33 -34.92 4.77
CA VAL A 669 -20.96 -33.71 4.22
C VAL A 669 -22.29 -34.04 3.57
N ARG A 670 -22.34 -35.10 2.78
CA ARG A 670 -23.56 -35.59 2.10
C ARG A 670 -24.64 -35.98 3.09
N GLU A 671 -24.31 -36.79 4.08
CA GLU A 671 -25.27 -37.27 5.08
C GLU A 671 -25.84 -36.11 5.89
N CYS A 672 -25.00 -35.17 6.34
CA CYS A 672 -25.47 -34.00 7.07
C CYS A 672 -26.32 -33.08 6.16
N TRP A 673 -25.95 -32.91 4.89
CA TRP A 673 -26.75 -32.13 3.93
C TRP A 673 -28.13 -32.76 3.75
N THR A 674 -28.23 -34.05 3.46
CA THR A 674 -29.49 -34.77 3.30
C THR A 674 -30.34 -34.68 4.57
N CYS A 675 -29.73 -34.84 5.73
CA CYS A 675 -30.47 -34.79 7.00
C CYS A 675 -31.09 -33.43 7.26
N PHE A 676 -30.35 -32.34 7.07
CA PHE A 676 -30.77 -30.99 7.50
C PHE A 676 -31.36 -30.14 6.38
N ILE A 677 -30.87 -30.28 5.17
CA ILE A 677 -31.29 -29.43 4.05
C ILE A 677 -32.38 -30.09 3.23
N ASP A 678 -32.13 -31.31 2.71
CA ASP A 678 -33.10 -31.94 1.81
C ASP A 678 -34.39 -32.32 2.52
N ASN A 679 -34.31 -32.66 3.81
CA ASN A 679 -35.50 -33.04 4.60
C ASN A 679 -36.29 -31.81 5.12
N HIS A 680 -35.64 -30.65 5.29
CA HIS A 680 -36.26 -29.46 5.92
C HIS A 680 -36.30 -28.24 5.00
N LEU A 681 -35.89 -28.39 3.74
CA LEU A 681 -35.77 -27.26 2.82
C LEU A 681 -37.11 -26.59 2.52
N GLU A 682 -38.20 -27.34 2.35
CA GLU A 682 -39.54 -26.81 2.10
C GLU A 682 -40.05 -26.00 3.29
N GLU A 683 -39.85 -26.48 4.51
CA GLU A 683 -40.21 -25.77 5.76
C GLU A 683 -39.42 -24.49 5.90
N TYR A 684 -38.12 -24.53 5.59
CA TYR A 684 -37.27 -23.33 5.58
C TYR A 684 -37.77 -22.29 4.57
N ILE A 685 -38.05 -22.71 3.33
CA ILE A 685 -38.55 -21.79 2.28
C ILE A 685 -39.88 -21.16 2.71
N ALA A 686 -40.79 -21.94 3.29
CA ALA A 686 -42.07 -21.44 3.81
C ALA A 686 -41.84 -20.41 4.94
N SER A 687 -40.97 -20.69 5.91
CA SER A 687 -40.65 -19.78 7.03
C SER A 687 -40.04 -18.44 6.61
N VAL A 688 -39.38 -18.41 5.46
CA VAL A 688 -38.71 -17.21 4.91
C VAL A 688 -39.64 -16.45 3.95
N ALA A 689 -40.64 -17.11 3.36
CA ALA A 689 -41.59 -16.49 2.43
C ALA A 689 -42.74 -15.75 3.14
N GLU A 690 -43.06 -16.10 4.38
CA GLU A 690 -44.15 -15.53 5.15
C GLU A 690 -43.75 -14.18 5.85
N LYS A 691 -43.31 -13.17 5.10
CA LYS A 691 -43.54 -11.78 5.55
C LYS A 691 -43.22 -10.78 4.45
#